data_809918b735a6455af009ed5d1e3b2948
#
_entry.id   809918b735a6455af009ed5d1e3b2948
#
_cell.length_a   1.000
_cell.length_b   1.000
_cell.length_c   1.000
_cell.angle_alpha   90.00
_cell.angle_beta   90.00
_cell.angle_gamma   90.00
#
_symmetry.space_group_name_H-M   'P 1'
#
loop_
_entity.id
_entity.type
_entity.pdbx_description
1 polymer ?
#
loop_
_entity_poly.entity_id
_entity_poly.type
_entity_poly.pdbx_seq_one_letter_code
_entity_poly.pdbx_strand_id
1 'polypeptide(L)'
;MIEVLRQQLSDHPNDWHAFLRHLVASQRDIWLHHDLQDACEDFREQPPEGYPEGIGALADFIAHCQEAIFRDPWMVFAWRLRPGVWEYVRIHVEQLAVEELSTDEYLQFKEQLVGGGPEGEAVLEVDFEDFRRGFQRMKDESTIGNGLQHLNRHLAGRLWTDLAGGRSKLLEFLGVHRLDGQNLMLSNRNTDFDSLRQVIQYLGTLPDETPWAEFREDMRRMGFEPGWGDTAGRVRETMRLLMDLLDSPSPAALEKFLARIPMISNVLIVSIHGWFAQDNVLGRPDTGGQVVYILDQARALEREMRERLRQQGVDVEPRILIATRLIPDSDGTTCDQRLEPVHGAENVWILRVPFRYEDGRIHPHWISRFKVWPYLERYAEDLEREVKAELGSRPDLIIGNYSDGNLVASLLSEKLGVTQCNIAHALEKSKYPGSDLYWPKYEQQYHFACQFTADLIAMNAADIIVTSTYQEIAGNDREVGQYESYQAFTLPGLYRVVNGIDVFDPKFNIVSPGADPSIYFSYSRTEERLSSLHPEIEKLLFGREPGPDIRGVLEDPDKPIILSVARMDRIKNLTGLAEWYGRNPRLRELANLVIIGGHVDVQKSTDREEREEIRRMHEIMDRYQLDGQMRWIGSHLDKRVVGELYRVVADHRGVFVQPALFEAFGLTVIEAMASGLPVFATRHGGPLEIIEHGVSGFHIDPNHPDAVAEKLADFLEAAREDPKYWEEISQAALQRVEERYTWERYAERLMTIARCYGFWRFVSSRERQVTERYLQMFRHLQWRPLAHAVPME
;
A
#
# COMPACT_ATOMS: atom_id res chain seq x y z
N MET A 1 21.51 21.98 12.29
CA MET A 1 20.30 22.62 12.78
C MET A 1 20.29 22.91 14.27
N ILE A 2 20.98 22.11 15.07
CA ILE A 2 21.17 22.35 16.52
C ILE A 2 21.71 23.76 16.83
N GLU A 3 22.58 24.32 15.97
CA GLU A 3 23.08 25.68 16.08
C GLU A 3 21.96 26.72 15.92
N VAL A 4 21.00 26.48 15.03
CA VAL A 4 19.83 27.38 14.84
C VAL A 4 18.96 27.34 16.09
N LEU A 5 18.73 26.13 16.65
CA LEU A 5 17.98 25.96 17.90
C LEU A 5 18.68 26.65 19.07
N ARG A 6 20.00 26.51 19.19
CA ARG A 6 20.79 27.23 20.23
C ARG A 6 20.68 28.72 20.10
N GLN A 7 20.69 29.22 18.85
CA GLN A 7 20.54 30.66 18.59
C GLN A 7 19.13 31.13 18.99
N GLN A 8 18.06 30.38 18.61
CA GLN A 8 16.68 30.71 18.97
C GLN A 8 16.46 30.72 20.49
N LEU A 9 17.02 29.72 21.22
CA LEU A 9 16.95 29.70 22.67
C LEU A 9 17.69 30.87 23.33
N SER A 10 18.79 31.29 22.72
CA SER A 10 19.56 32.46 23.21
C SER A 10 18.84 33.79 22.90
N ASP A 11 18.17 33.90 21.75
CA ASP A 11 17.50 35.13 21.33
C ASP A 11 16.11 35.29 22.01
N HIS A 12 15.42 34.16 22.34
CA HIS A 12 14.10 34.16 22.92
C HIS A 12 13.98 33.26 24.18
N PRO A 13 14.85 33.43 25.20
CA PRO A 13 14.90 32.48 26.33
C PRO A 13 13.61 32.46 27.15
N ASN A 14 12.94 33.59 27.27
CA ASN A 14 11.70 33.68 28.06
C ASN A 14 10.56 32.89 27.42
N ASP A 15 10.42 32.94 26.10
CA ASP A 15 9.35 32.26 25.37
C ASP A 15 9.54 30.73 25.51
N TRP A 16 10.79 30.28 25.34
CA TRP A 16 11.14 28.88 25.53
C TRP A 16 10.91 28.38 26.96
N HIS A 17 11.33 29.12 27.97
CA HIS A 17 11.06 28.77 29.37
C HIS A 17 9.56 28.66 29.64
N ALA A 18 8.78 29.62 29.18
CA ALA A 18 7.35 29.63 29.39
C ALA A 18 6.66 28.45 28.71
N PHE A 19 7.01 28.16 27.47
CA PHE A 19 6.44 27.03 26.72
C PHE A 19 6.83 25.67 27.34
N LEU A 20 8.10 25.46 27.67
CA LEU A 20 8.55 24.22 28.30
C LEU A 20 7.86 24.00 29.65
N ARG A 21 7.68 25.04 30.47
CA ARG A 21 6.91 24.97 31.70
C ARG A 21 5.41 24.71 31.47
N HIS A 22 4.84 25.28 30.40
CA HIS A 22 3.48 24.99 30.00
C HIS A 22 3.28 23.49 29.68
N LEU A 23 4.18 22.90 28.90
CA LEU A 23 4.19 21.45 28.66
C LEU A 23 4.29 20.66 29.96
N VAL A 24 5.27 20.97 30.81
CA VAL A 24 5.47 20.26 32.11
C VAL A 24 4.24 20.40 33.03
N ALA A 25 3.57 21.57 33.03
CA ALA A 25 2.37 21.80 33.84
C ALA A 25 1.18 20.91 33.43
N SER A 26 1.15 20.42 32.21
CA SER A 26 0.11 19.50 31.74
C SER A 26 0.17 18.10 32.38
N GLN A 27 1.24 17.81 33.14
CA GLN A 27 1.47 16.52 33.81
C GLN A 27 1.44 15.30 32.88
N ARG A 28 1.86 15.49 31.62
CA ARG A 28 2.10 14.41 30.67
C ARG A 28 3.59 14.09 30.61
N ASP A 29 3.92 12.86 30.30
CA ASP A 29 5.31 12.41 30.09
C ASP A 29 5.67 12.39 28.60
N ILE A 30 4.66 12.33 27.70
CA ILE A 30 4.82 12.27 26.25
C ILE A 30 3.76 13.12 25.55
N TRP A 31 4.19 13.81 24.48
CA TRP A 31 3.36 14.55 23.53
C TRP A 31 3.66 14.04 22.13
N LEU A 32 2.63 13.70 21.38
CA LEU A 32 2.71 13.43 19.95
C LEU A 32 2.62 14.74 19.16
N HIS A 33 2.85 14.69 17.86
CA HIS A 33 2.86 15.85 16.99
C HIS A 33 1.63 16.76 17.18
N HIS A 34 0.42 16.18 17.15
CA HIS A 34 -0.82 16.95 17.34
C HIS A 34 -0.93 17.58 18.74
N ASP A 35 -0.52 16.85 19.79
CA ASP A 35 -0.52 17.40 21.16
C ASP A 35 0.42 18.59 21.29
N LEU A 36 1.56 18.56 20.60
CA LEU A 36 2.52 19.67 20.57
C LEU A 36 1.97 20.89 19.83
N GLN A 37 1.26 20.65 18.72
CA GLN A 37 0.61 21.72 17.97
C GLN A 37 -0.50 22.37 18.78
N ASP A 38 -1.39 21.56 19.37
CA ASP A 38 -2.48 22.06 20.24
C ASP A 38 -1.91 22.86 21.41
N ALA A 39 -0.87 22.36 22.09
CA ALA A 39 -0.20 23.08 23.17
C ALA A 39 0.44 24.40 22.71
N CYS A 40 0.98 24.45 21.50
CA CYS A 40 1.55 25.67 20.93
C CYS A 40 0.46 26.69 20.53
N GLU A 41 -0.70 26.23 20.03
CA GLU A 41 -1.86 27.07 19.74
C GLU A 41 -2.47 27.62 21.02
N ASP A 42 -2.72 26.78 22.02
CA ASP A 42 -3.21 27.19 23.34
C ASP A 42 -2.28 28.23 24.00
N PHE A 43 -0.98 28.00 23.93
CA PHE A 43 0.01 28.94 24.45
C PHE A 43 0.00 30.28 23.70
N ARG A 44 -0.29 30.28 22.41
CA ARG A 44 -0.39 31.48 21.58
C ARG A 44 -1.70 32.26 21.86
N GLU A 45 -2.80 31.54 22.07
CA GLU A 45 -4.11 32.16 22.34
C GLU A 45 -4.22 32.73 23.77
N GLN A 46 -3.56 32.10 24.74
CA GLN A 46 -3.56 32.48 26.15
C GLN A 46 -2.13 32.59 26.70
N PRO A 47 -1.36 33.57 26.23
CA PRO A 47 0.01 33.72 26.71
C PRO A 47 0.04 34.12 28.19
N PRO A 48 0.98 33.55 28.99
CA PRO A 48 1.15 33.97 30.38
C PRO A 48 1.36 35.49 30.51
N GLU A 49 0.87 36.10 31.60
CA GLU A 49 1.02 37.56 31.83
C GLU A 49 2.48 38.03 31.68
N GLY A 50 2.71 38.98 30.78
CA GLY A 50 4.02 39.59 30.57
C GLY A 50 4.84 39.09 29.38
N TYR A 51 4.25 38.25 28.51
CA TYR A 51 4.94 37.76 27.32
C TYR A 51 4.57 38.57 26.05
N PRO A 52 5.56 39.00 25.26
CA PRO A 52 5.29 39.74 24.03
C PRO A 52 4.84 38.83 22.88
N GLU A 53 4.15 39.38 21.91
CA GLU A 53 3.75 38.80 20.65
C GLU A 53 4.99 38.35 19.84
N GLY A 54 5.40 37.07 19.90
CA GLY A 54 6.58 36.66 19.13
C GLY A 54 6.95 35.15 19.16
N ILE A 55 5.98 34.25 19.02
CA ILE A 55 6.20 32.78 19.06
C ILE A 55 6.64 32.21 17.70
N GLY A 56 6.99 33.01 16.70
CA GLY A 56 7.25 32.51 15.34
C GLY A 56 8.34 31.43 15.27
N ALA A 57 9.47 31.66 15.92
CA ALA A 57 10.59 30.71 15.92
C ALA A 57 10.29 29.42 16.67
N LEU A 58 9.52 29.48 17.75
CA LEU A 58 9.06 28.31 18.50
C LEU A 58 8.03 27.51 17.68
N ALA A 59 7.08 28.18 17.03
CA ALA A 59 6.08 27.53 16.19
C ALA A 59 6.73 26.80 15.01
N ASP A 60 7.75 27.38 14.39
CA ASP A 60 8.52 26.72 13.31
C ASP A 60 9.25 25.47 13.80
N PHE A 61 9.80 25.50 15.02
CA PHE A 61 10.42 24.31 15.61
C PHE A 61 9.37 23.23 15.89
N ILE A 62 8.27 23.59 16.55
CA ILE A 62 7.19 22.66 16.90
C ILE A 62 6.53 22.06 15.65
N ALA A 63 6.43 22.81 14.56
CA ALA A 63 5.86 22.29 13.29
C ALA A 63 6.61 21.08 12.73
N HIS A 64 7.89 20.90 13.07
CA HIS A 64 8.69 19.74 12.65
C HIS A 64 8.88 18.69 13.76
N CYS A 65 8.46 18.98 15.00
CA CYS A 65 8.52 18.02 16.10
C CYS A 65 7.45 16.94 15.93
N GLN A 66 7.85 15.70 15.94
CA GLN A 66 6.94 14.56 15.86
C GLN A 66 6.56 14.01 17.23
N GLU A 67 7.47 14.15 18.19
CA GLU A 67 7.28 13.66 19.56
C GLU A 67 8.12 14.49 20.52
N ALA A 68 7.60 14.72 21.73
CA ALA A 68 8.37 15.23 22.86
C ALA A 68 8.18 14.34 24.09
N ILE A 69 9.23 14.20 24.88
CA ILE A 69 9.26 13.37 26.09
C ILE A 69 9.82 14.21 27.23
N PHE A 70 9.15 14.19 28.38
CA PHE A 70 9.65 14.87 29.58
C PHE A 70 10.13 13.85 30.62
N ARG A 71 11.36 14.08 31.08
CA ARG A 71 11.91 13.43 32.27
C ARG A 71 12.81 14.44 32.97
N ASP A 72 12.37 14.89 34.12
CA ASP A 72 13.06 15.91 34.88
C ASP A 72 14.59 15.66 34.97
N PRO A 73 15.45 16.64 34.64
CA PRO A 73 15.13 18.03 34.22
C PRO A 73 15.08 18.25 32.69
N TRP A 74 14.96 17.20 31.86
CA TRP A 74 15.11 17.24 30.42
C TRP A 74 13.79 17.07 29.67
N MET A 75 13.57 17.94 28.68
CA MET A 75 12.59 17.76 27.62
C MET A 75 13.34 17.29 26.37
N VAL A 76 12.93 16.15 25.83
CA VAL A 76 13.57 15.49 24.69
C VAL A 76 12.63 15.59 23.49
N PHE A 77 13.13 16.00 22.34
CA PHE A 77 12.37 16.18 21.11
C PHE A 77 12.90 15.28 20.00
N ALA A 78 11.97 14.61 19.31
CA ALA A 78 12.23 13.96 18.03
C ALA A 78 11.85 14.91 16.90
N TRP A 79 12.82 15.37 16.14
CA TRP A 79 12.65 16.40 15.13
C TRP A 79 12.86 15.83 13.74
N ARG A 80 11.82 15.87 12.92
CA ARG A 80 11.81 15.37 11.55
C ARG A 80 12.01 16.55 10.61
N LEU A 81 13.24 16.74 10.15
CA LEU A 81 13.61 17.82 9.23
C LEU A 81 12.86 17.72 7.89
N ARG A 82 12.70 16.49 7.42
CA ARG A 82 12.03 16.11 6.20
C ARG A 82 11.82 14.59 6.21
N PRO A 83 11.01 14.03 5.32
CA PRO A 83 10.82 12.59 5.22
C PRO A 83 12.14 11.80 5.26
N GLY A 84 12.22 10.84 6.17
CA GLY A 84 13.38 9.96 6.37
C GLY A 84 14.60 10.60 7.04
N VAL A 85 14.55 11.87 7.47
CA VAL A 85 15.68 12.57 8.10
C VAL A 85 15.29 13.10 9.47
N TRP A 86 15.85 12.50 10.50
CA TRP A 86 15.53 12.76 11.89
C TRP A 86 16.75 13.28 12.66
N GLU A 87 16.49 14.19 13.60
CA GLU A 87 17.43 14.64 14.62
C GLU A 87 16.76 14.55 15.99
N TYR A 88 17.54 14.21 17.01
CA TYR A 88 17.07 14.10 18.37
C TYR A 88 17.83 15.07 19.25
N VAL A 89 17.12 15.86 20.05
CA VAL A 89 17.71 16.85 20.92
C VAL A 89 17.06 16.80 22.30
N ARG A 90 17.83 17.12 23.33
CA ARG A 90 17.28 17.38 24.67
C ARG A 90 17.59 18.81 25.10
N ILE A 91 16.60 19.40 25.75
CA ILE A 91 16.68 20.76 26.28
C ILE A 91 16.45 20.70 27.79
N HIS A 92 17.36 21.28 28.54
CA HIS A 92 17.20 21.40 30.00
C HIS A 92 16.15 22.47 30.31
N VAL A 93 15.04 22.10 30.98
CA VAL A 93 13.86 22.97 31.14
C VAL A 93 14.20 24.30 31.83
N GLU A 94 15.12 24.26 32.83
CA GLU A 94 15.48 25.48 33.58
C GLU A 94 16.71 26.22 33.03
N GLN A 95 17.66 25.51 32.42
CA GLN A 95 18.94 26.11 32.00
C GLN A 95 18.95 26.43 30.49
N LEU A 96 18.00 25.91 29.72
CA LEU A 96 17.96 25.99 28.26
C LEU A 96 19.22 25.45 27.57
N ALA A 97 19.99 24.58 28.28
CA ALA A 97 21.11 23.89 27.68
C ALA A 97 20.59 22.86 26.66
N VAL A 98 21.20 22.84 25.47
CA VAL A 98 20.81 21.94 24.36
C VAL A 98 21.90 20.93 24.10
N GLU A 99 21.52 19.66 24.04
CA GLU A 99 22.42 18.57 23.70
C GLU A 99 21.78 17.73 22.58
N GLU A 100 22.59 17.28 21.62
CA GLU A 100 22.21 16.35 20.58
C GLU A 100 22.25 14.93 21.14
N LEU A 101 21.28 14.11 20.75
CA LEU A 101 21.20 12.71 21.14
C LEU A 101 21.36 11.82 19.92
N SER A 102 22.00 10.67 20.10
CA SER A 102 21.90 9.57 19.13
C SER A 102 20.50 8.96 19.15
N THR A 103 20.16 8.23 18.09
CA THR A 103 18.90 7.48 18.01
C THR A 103 18.73 6.52 19.18
N ASP A 104 19.81 5.82 19.57
CA ASP A 104 19.79 4.89 20.70
C ASP A 104 19.52 5.60 22.03
N GLU A 105 20.20 6.73 22.31
CA GLU A 105 19.95 7.54 23.51
C GLU A 105 18.52 8.05 23.58
N TYR A 106 17.95 8.48 22.44
CA TYR A 106 16.54 8.88 22.36
C TYR A 106 15.59 7.73 22.70
N LEU A 107 15.79 6.54 22.11
CA LEU A 107 14.98 5.35 22.39
C LEU A 107 15.13 4.91 23.85
N GLN A 108 16.29 5.07 24.45
CA GLN A 108 16.49 4.80 25.87
C GLN A 108 15.64 5.72 26.76
N PHE A 109 15.52 7.00 26.42
CA PHE A 109 14.59 7.92 27.12
C PHE A 109 13.14 7.44 27.02
N LYS A 110 12.70 6.98 25.86
CA LYS A 110 11.34 6.44 25.68
C LYS A 110 11.07 5.22 26.57
N GLU A 111 12.00 4.27 26.63
CA GLU A 111 11.85 3.06 27.42
C GLU A 111 11.71 3.37 28.93
N GLN A 112 12.40 4.38 29.41
CA GLN A 112 12.38 4.77 30.81
C GLN A 112 11.01 5.31 31.27
N LEU A 113 10.14 5.78 30.36
CA LEU A 113 8.77 6.23 30.68
C LEU A 113 7.85 5.09 31.10
N VAL A 114 8.07 3.88 30.58
CA VAL A 114 7.20 2.72 30.81
C VAL A 114 7.77 1.75 31.88
N GLY A 115 8.68 2.21 32.71
CA GLY A 115 9.33 1.38 33.71
C GLY A 115 10.42 0.52 33.11
N GLY A 116 11.08 1.07 32.08
CA GLY A 116 12.09 0.41 31.29
C GLY A 116 13.19 -0.23 32.11
N GLY A 117 13.86 -1.16 31.46
CA GLY A 117 14.79 -2.09 32.05
C GLY A 117 15.82 -1.46 32.97
N PRO A 118 16.41 -2.25 33.84
CA PRO A 118 17.38 -1.76 34.83
C PRO A 118 18.51 -0.99 34.17
N GLU A 119 18.91 0.11 34.79
CA GLU A 119 20.12 0.83 34.40
C GLU A 119 21.29 -0.17 34.36
N GLY A 120 21.80 -0.43 33.15
CA GLY A 120 23.00 -1.27 32.95
C GLY A 120 22.77 -2.65 32.33
N GLU A 121 21.56 -3.07 31.98
CA GLU A 121 21.38 -4.27 31.18
C GLU A 121 21.80 -4.02 29.72
N ALA A 122 22.53 -4.97 29.13
CA ALA A 122 22.89 -4.94 27.72
C ALA A 122 21.64 -5.04 26.87
N VAL A 123 21.31 -3.99 26.13
CA VAL A 123 20.23 -3.96 25.15
C VAL A 123 20.81 -4.36 23.80
N LEU A 124 20.13 -5.27 23.08
CA LEU A 124 20.52 -5.62 21.73
C LEU A 124 20.02 -4.55 20.77
N GLU A 125 20.94 -3.93 20.06
CA GLU A 125 20.62 -2.98 18.99
C GLU A 125 20.43 -3.73 17.67
N VAL A 126 19.31 -3.43 17.01
CA VAL A 126 19.00 -3.96 15.69
C VAL A 126 19.29 -2.86 14.67
N ASP A 127 20.36 -3.04 13.91
CA ASP A 127 20.81 -2.11 12.89
C ASP A 127 20.99 -2.84 11.56
N PHE A 128 20.27 -2.39 10.52
CA PHE A 128 20.39 -2.93 9.18
C PHE A 128 21.27 -2.08 8.26
N GLU A 129 21.84 -0.96 8.73
CA GLU A 129 22.60 -0.05 7.87
C GLU A 129 23.82 -0.71 7.22
N ASP A 130 24.62 -1.44 8.00
CA ASP A 130 25.83 -2.13 7.54
C ASP A 130 25.54 -3.30 6.59
N PHE A 131 24.34 -3.82 6.62
CA PHE A 131 23.90 -4.97 5.81
C PHE A 131 23.07 -4.57 4.60
N ARG A 132 22.78 -3.27 4.44
CA ARG A 132 22.10 -2.78 3.25
C ARG A 132 22.96 -2.98 2.03
N ARG A 133 22.34 -3.41 0.96
CA ARG A 133 23.00 -3.56 -0.34
C ARG A 133 23.74 -2.27 -0.66
N GLY A 134 25.01 -2.35 -1.07
CA GLY A 134 25.90 -1.20 -1.30
C GLY A 134 25.45 -0.27 -2.44
N PHE A 135 24.17 0.02 -2.50
CA PHE A 135 23.61 1.01 -3.42
C PHE A 135 23.80 2.42 -2.83
N GLN A 136 24.14 3.35 -3.69
CA GLN A 136 24.13 4.74 -3.30
C GLN A 136 22.71 5.15 -2.90
N ARG A 137 22.53 5.64 -1.68
CA ARG A 137 21.22 6.11 -1.20
C ARG A 137 20.67 7.20 -2.11
N MET A 138 19.38 7.18 -2.35
CA MET A 138 18.67 8.34 -2.83
C MET A 138 18.79 9.44 -1.78
N LYS A 139 18.93 10.69 -2.20
CA LYS A 139 19.11 11.82 -1.28
C LYS A 139 18.02 12.87 -1.40
N ASP A 140 17.25 12.80 -2.46
CA ASP A 140 16.20 13.76 -2.79
C ASP A 140 14.84 13.10 -2.48
N GLU A 141 13.99 13.82 -1.77
CA GLU A 141 12.64 13.37 -1.42
C GLU A 141 11.81 13.00 -2.66
N SER A 142 11.98 13.74 -3.75
CA SER A 142 11.29 13.46 -5.03
C SER A 142 11.65 12.09 -5.62
N THR A 143 12.72 11.45 -5.14
CA THR A 143 13.14 10.13 -5.58
C THR A 143 12.54 8.99 -4.77
N ILE A 144 11.98 9.26 -3.60
CA ILE A 144 11.29 8.25 -2.77
C ILE A 144 10.12 7.64 -3.57
N GLY A 145 10.06 6.32 -3.61
CA GLY A 145 9.06 5.60 -4.41
C GLY A 145 9.35 5.50 -5.91
N ASN A 146 10.46 6.08 -6.39
CA ASN A 146 10.93 5.97 -7.77
C ASN A 146 12.19 5.11 -7.89
N GLY A 147 12.25 4.04 -7.10
CA GLY A 147 13.44 3.22 -6.90
C GLY A 147 14.02 2.63 -8.18
N LEU A 148 13.18 2.16 -9.11
CA LEU A 148 13.64 1.60 -10.38
C LEU A 148 14.51 2.57 -11.19
N GLN A 149 14.09 3.84 -11.29
CA GLN A 149 14.84 4.83 -12.07
C GLN A 149 16.22 5.09 -11.46
N HIS A 150 16.27 5.19 -10.12
CA HIS A 150 17.51 5.39 -9.38
C HIS A 150 18.41 4.16 -9.50
N LEU A 151 17.86 2.96 -9.29
CA LEU A 151 18.58 1.68 -9.37
C LEU A 151 19.19 1.49 -10.76
N ASN A 152 18.41 1.66 -11.82
CA ASN A 152 18.86 1.54 -13.19
C ASN A 152 19.99 2.53 -13.50
N ARG A 153 19.87 3.78 -13.03
CA ARG A 153 20.91 4.80 -13.24
C ARG A 153 22.23 4.42 -12.55
N HIS A 154 22.15 4.01 -11.29
CA HIS A 154 23.33 3.67 -10.48
C HIS A 154 24.00 2.37 -10.95
N LEU A 155 23.21 1.31 -11.09
CA LEU A 155 23.75 0.00 -11.48
C LEU A 155 24.17 -0.07 -12.95
N ALA A 156 23.48 0.66 -13.83
CA ALA A 156 23.94 0.79 -15.22
C ALA A 156 25.31 1.47 -15.27
N GLY A 157 25.54 2.54 -14.51
CA GLY A 157 26.84 3.17 -14.40
C GLY A 157 27.94 2.20 -13.96
N ARG A 158 27.69 1.38 -12.94
CA ARG A 158 28.64 0.36 -12.46
C ARG A 158 28.84 -0.80 -13.47
N LEU A 159 27.75 -1.31 -14.03
CA LEU A 159 27.78 -2.44 -14.98
C LEU A 159 28.59 -2.08 -16.24
N TRP A 160 28.40 -0.87 -16.74
CA TRP A 160 29.00 -0.41 -17.98
C TRP A 160 30.34 0.32 -17.80
N THR A 161 30.86 0.43 -16.57
CA THR A 161 32.25 0.87 -16.32
C THR A 161 33.25 -0.08 -17.02
N ASP A 162 32.96 -1.38 -17.01
CA ASP A 162 33.60 -2.39 -17.87
C ASP A 162 32.60 -2.81 -18.97
N LEU A 163 32.71 -2.19 -20.12
CA LEU A 163 31.81 -2.42 -21.26
C LEU A 163 31.81 -3.90 -21.70
N ALA A 164 32.96 -4.55 -21.70
CA ALA A 164 33.08 -5.95 -22.12
C ALA A 164 32.43 -6.89 -21.10
N GLY A 165 32.70 -6.67 -19.82
CA GLY A 165 32.05 -7.42 -18.72
C GLY A 165 30.57 -7.19 -18.64
N GLY A 166 30.10 -5.94 -18.83
CA GLY A 166 28.68 -5.60 -18.84
C GLY A 166 27.92 -6.26 -20.00
N ARG A 167 28.48 -6.23 -21.20
CA ARG A 167 27.92 -6.94 -22.37
C ARG A 167 27.85 -8.46 -22.12
N SER A 168 28.90 -9.03 -21.57
CA SER A 168 28.94 -10.47 -21.25
C SER A 168 27.84 -10.85 -20.24
N LYS A 169 27.66 -10.08 -19.17
CA LYS A 169 26.62 -10.34 -18.16
C LYS A 169 25.21 -10.25 -18.72
N LEU A 170 24.94 -9.26 -19.59
CA LEU A 170 23.63 -9.13 -20.23
C LEU A 170 23.34 -10.32 -21.15
N LEU A 171 24.31 -10.72 -21.99
CA LEU A 171 24.16 -11.88 -22.87
C LEU A 171 24.02 -13.19 -22.06
N GLU A 172 24.79 -13.34 -20.96
CA GLU A 172 24.64 -14.47 -20.05
C GLU A 172 23.23 -14.50 -19.44
N PHE A 173 22.70 -13.35 -19.00
CA PHE A 173 21.33 -13.24 -18.49
C PHE A 173 20.31 -13.69 -19.54
N LEU A 174 20.43 -13.28 -20.79
CA LEU A 174 19.54 -13.74 -21.87
C LEU A 174 19.62 -15.24 -22.15
N GLY A 175 20.75 -15.88 -21.89
CA GLY A 175 20.96 -17.32 -22.11
C GLY A 175 20.50 -18.22 -20.96
N VAL A 176 20.05 -17.67 -19.79
CA VAL A 176 19.62 -18.51 -18.66
C VAL A 176 18.11 -18.74 -18.60
N HIS A 177 17.33 -18.03 -19.43
CA HIS A 177 15.89 -18.14 -19.40
C HIS A 177 15.40 -19.42 -20.07
N ARG A 178 14.51 -20.11 -19.35
CA ARG A 178 13.83 -21.33 -19.83
C ARG A 178 12.37 -21.29 -19.42
N LEU A 179 11.54 -21.79 -20.30
CA LEU A 179 10.11 -21.91 -20.08
C LEU A 179 9.64 -23.27 -20.54
N ASP A 180 8.98 -24.05 -19.67
CA ASP A 180 8.55 -25.44 -19.92
C ASP A 180 9.66 -26.35 -20.54
N GLY A 181 10.90 -26.15 -20.08
CA GLY A 181 12.07 -26.88 -20.57
C GLY A 181 12.66 -26.37 -21.89
N GLN A 182 12.02 -25.41 -22.55
CA GLN A 182 12.55 -24.75 -23.77
C GLN A 182 13.43 -23.56 -23.39
N ASN A 183 14.53 -23.39 -24.12
CA ASN A 183 15.35 -22.19 -23.98
C ASN A 183 14.59 -20.99 -24.60
N LEU A 184 14.76 -19.84 -23.97
CA LEU A 184 14.29 -18.55 -24.49
C LEU A 184 15.47 -17.64 -24.80
N MET A 185 15.27 -16.70 -25.69
CA MET A 185 16.20 -15.67 -26.12
C MET A 185 17.47 -16.23 -26.79
N LEU A 186 18.41 -16.81 -26.04
CA LEU A 186 19.68 -17.29 -26.57
C LEU A 186 19.95 -18.77 -26.22
N SER A 187 20.27 -19.59 -27.21
CA SER A 187 20.66 -20.99 -27.00
C SER A 187 22.16 -21.12 -26.75
N ASN A 188 23.01 -20.20 -27.20
CA ASN A 188 24.43 -20.24 -27.13
C ASN A 188 24.99 -19.00 -26.36
N ARG A 189 25.87 -19.28 -25.38
CA ARG A 189 26.57 -18.24 -24.60
C ARG A 189 27.60 -17.46 -25.42
N ASN A 190 27.98 -17.95 -26.60
CA ASN A 190 28.98 -17.33 -27.49
C ASN A 190 28.36 -16.37 -28.52
N THR A 191 27.12 -15.91 -28.34
CA THR A 191 26.53 -14.90 -29.19
C THR A 191 27.31 -13.60 -29.08
N ASP A 192 27.82 -13.13 -30.20
CA ASP A 192 28.60 -11.90 -30.31
C ASP A 192 27.87 -10.81 -31.12
N PHE A 193 28.49 -9.66 -31.22
CA PHE A 193 27.94 -8.50 -31.92
C PHE A 193 27.75 -8.75 -33.43
N ASP A 194 28.61 -9.56 -34.02
CA ASP A 194 28.54 -9.87 -35.46
C ASP A 194 27.37 -10.82 -35.75
N SER A 195 27.13 -11.78 -34.88
CA SER A 195 25.94 -12.64 -34.94
C SER A 195 24.64 -11.85 -34.91
N LEU A 196 24.53 -10.85 -34.03
CA LEU A 196 23.38 -9.96 -33.96
C LEU A 196 23.18 -9.14 -35.26
N ARG A 197 24.26 -8.64 -35.83
CA ARG A 197 24.22 -7.92 -37.13
C ARG A 197 23.74 -8.81 -38.28
N GLN A 198 24.24 -10.03 -38.35
CA GLN A 198 23.83 -11.00 -39.37
C GLN A 198 22.35 -11.32 -39.30
N VAL A 199 21.84 -11.51 -38.07
CA VAL A 199 20.40 -11.75 -37.83
C VAL A 199 19.56 -10.56 -38.25
N ILE A 200 19.97 -9.34 -37.89
CA ILE A 200 19.22 -8.11 -38.28
C ILE A 200 19.20 -7.95 -39.82
N GLN A 201 20.31 -8.28 -40.49
CA GLN A 201 20.37 -8.26 -41.96
C GLN A 201 19.42 -9.32 -42.57
N TYR A 202 19.47 -10.54 -42.06
CA TYR A 202 18.54 -11.60 -42.46
C TYR A 202 17.10 -11.19 -42.29
N LEU A 203 16.69 -10.70 -41.10
CA LEU A 203 15.35 -10.22 -40.82
C LEU A 203 14.95 -9.04 -41.73
N GLY A 204 15.88 -8.25 -42.20
CA GLY A 204 15.66 -7.19 -43.18
C GLY A 204 15.26 -7.68 -44.59
N THR A 205 15.46 -8.96 -44.89
CA THR A 205 15.06 -9.59 -46.14
C THR A 205 13.61 -10.13 -46.10
N LEU A 206 13.03 -10.20 -44.89
CA LEU A 206 11.68 -10.70 -44.67
C LEU A 206 10.67 -9.54 -44.60
N PRO A 207 9.43 -9.72 -45.06
CA PRO A 207 8.34 -8.78 -44.75
C PRO A 207 8.12 -8.66 -43.25
N ASP A 208 7.79 -7.45 -42.76
CA ASP A 208 7.64 -7.17 -41.33
C ASP A 208 6.58 -8.04 -40.66
N GLU A 209 5.51 -8.38 -41.36
CA GLU A 209 4.40 -9.20 -40.85
C GLU A 209 4.65 -10.71 -40.90
N THR A 210 5.83 -11.17 -41.37
CA THR A 210 6.14 -12.60 -41.44
C THR A 210 6.13 -13.20 -40.02
N PRO A 211 5.25 -14.21 -39.76
CA PRO A 211 5.15 -14.79 -38.42
C PRO A 211 6.41 -15.52 -37.97
N TRP A 212 6.74 -15.50 -36.67
CA TRP A 212 7.89 -16.22 -36.08
C TRP A 212 7.98 -17.68 -36.51
N ALA A 213 6.86 -18.37 -36.62
CA ALA A 213 6.80 -19.77 -36.98
C ALA A 213 7.45 -20.08 -38.34
N GLU A 214 7.46 -19.14 -39.30
CA GLU A 214 7.99 -19.33 -40.64
C GLU A 214 9.52 -19.26 -40.69
N PHE A 215 10.16 -18.47 -39.81
CA PHE A 215 11.63 -18.29 -39.85
C PHE A 215 12.35 -18.78 -38.57
N ARG A 216 11.62 -19.40 -37.63
CA ARG A 216 12.15 -19.88 -36.35
C ARG A 216 13.35 -20.82 -36.48
N GLU A 217 13.35 -21.72 -37.50
CA GLU A 217 14.45 -22.69 -37.68
C GLU A 217 15.74 -22.01 -38.13
N ASP A 218 15.63 -20.94 -38.94
CA ASP A 218 16.80 -20.15 -39.34
C ASP A 218 17.37 -19.37 -38.17
N MET A 219 16.51 -18.79 -37.34
CA MET A 219 16.87 -18.11 -36.08
C MET A 219 17.61 -19.07 -35.14
N ARG A 220 17.07 -20.29 -34.94
CA ARG A 220 17.70 -21.32 -34.08
C ARG A 220 19.07 -21.75 -34.57
N ARG A 221 19.26 -21.90 -35.89
CA ARG A 221 20.57 -22.18 -36.47
C ARG A 221 21.59 -21.08 -36.18
N MET A 222 21.11 -19.82 -36.08
CA MET A 222 21.94 -18.68 -35.70
C MET A 222 22.09 -18.51 -34.20
N GLY A 223 21.49 -19.38 -33.36
CA GLY A 223 21.59 -19.35 -31.89
C GLY A 223 20.52 -18.52 -31.16
N PHE A 224 19.45 -18.15 -31.86
CA PHE A 224 18.36 -17.33 -31.30
C PHE A 224 17.09 -18.15 -31.13
N GLU A 225 16.59 -18.21 -29.91
CA GLU A 225 15.40 -18.93 -29.48
C GLU A 225 14.18 -17.99 -29.46
N PRO A 226 12.95 -18.49 -29.24
CA PRO A 226 11.77 -17.63 -29.06
C PRO A 226 11.94 -16.58 -27.97
N GLY A 227 11.21 -15.48 -28.08
CA GLY A 227 11.21 -14.43 -27.07
C GLY A 227 11.58 -13.03 -27.59
N TRP A 228 11.90 -12.91 -28.86
CA TRP A 228 12.29 -11.63 -29.50
C TRP A 228 11.11 -10.91 -30.15
N GLY A 229 10.06 -11.60 -30.53
CA GLY A 229 8.88 -11.06 -31.19
C GLY A 229 8.07 -12.13 -31.90
N ASP A 230 6.81 -11.85 -32.17
CA ASP A 230 5.87 -12.72 -32.89
C ASP A 230 5.98 -12.57 -34.42
N THR A 231 6.57 -11.47 -34.90
CA THR A 231 6.79 -11.16 -36.32
C THR A 231 8.24 -10.76 -36.60
N ALA A 232 8.67 -10.87 -37.86
CA ALA A 232 10.02 -10.48 -38.28
C ALA A 232 10.33 -9.00 -37.98
N GLY A 233 9.35 -8.11 -38.18
CA GLY A 233 9.49 -6.71 -37.85
C GLY A 233 9.74 -6.47 -36.35
N ARG A 234 8.95 -7.13 -35.49
CA ARG A 234 9.08 -7.00 -34.04
C ARG A 234 10.38 -7.64 -33.52
N VAL A 235 10.78 -8.79 -34.03
CA VAL A 235 12.08 -9.40 -33.71
C VAL A 235 13.21 -8.45 -34.06
N ARG A 236 13.19 -7.88 -35.27
CA ARG A 236 14.19 -6.92 -35.73
C ARG A 236 14.25 -5.67 -34.85
N GLU A 237 13.09 -5.14 -34.43
CA GLU A 237 13.01 -4.00 -33.52
C GLU A 237 13.64 -4.33 -32.17
N THR A 238 13.30 -5.49 -31.56
CA THR A 238 13.84 -5.91 -30.27
C THR A 238 15.34 -6.13 -30.33
N MET A 239 15.85 -6.72 -31.43
CA MET A 239 17.28 -6.91 -31.61
C MET A 239 18.04 -5.59 -31.84
N ARG A 240 17.42 -4.62 -32.52
CA ARG A 240 17.98 -3.26 -32.63
C ARG A 240 18.09 -2.59 -31.27
N LEU A 241 17.06 -2.70 -30.42
CA LEU A 241 17.11 -2.20 -29.04
C LEU A 241 18.28 -2.83 -28.25
N LEU A 242 18.51 -4.13 -28.41
CA LEU A 242 19.66 -4.79 -27.78
C LEU A 242 20.99 -4.25 -28.35
N MET A 243 21.10 -4.09 -29.66
CA MET A 243 22.30 -3.55 -30.28
C MET A 243 22.59 -2.14 -29.81
N ASP A 244 21.58 -1.27 -29.80
CA ASP A 244 21.71 0.11 -29.32
C ASP A 244 22.16 0.13 -27.85
N LEU A 245 21.60 -0.76 -27.03
CA LEU A 245 21.98 -0.92 -25.65
C LEU A 245 23.44 -1.40 -25.49
N LEU A 246 23.89 -2.35 -26.31
CA LEU A 246 25.26 -2.87 -26.27
C LEU A 246 26.26 -1.84 -26.82
N ASP A 247 25.89 -1.00 -27.76
CA ASP A 247 26.73 0.03 -28.36
C ASP A 247 26.79 1.29 -27.50
N SER A 248 25.65 1.80 -27.08
CA SER A 248 25.52 3.01 -26.26
C SER A 248 24.59 2.76 -25.03
N PRO A 249 25.12 2.13 -23.98
CA PRO A 249 24.33 1.77 -22.82
C PRO A 249 23.74 2.98 -22.11
N SER A 250 22.41 2.93 -21.85
CA SER A 250 21.73 3.91 -21.02
C SER A 250 20.69 3.24 -20.11
N PRO A 251 20.37 3.82 -18.95
CA PRO A 251 19.34 3.29 -18.06
C PRO A 251 17.97 3.12 -18.72
N ALA A 252 17.57 4.10 -19.55
CA ALA A 252 16.28 4.07 -20.26
C ALA A 252 16.25 2.99 -21.37
N ALA A 253 17.36 2.81 -22.12
CA ALA A 253 17.47 1.75 -23.11
C ALA A 253 17.42 0.37 -22.45
N LEU A 254 18.07 0.20 -21.31
CA LEU A 254 18.04 -1.04 -20.53
C LEU A 254 16.62 -1.36 -20.06
N GLU A 255 15.90 -0.41 -19.44
CA GLU A 255 14.52 -0.60 -19.00
C GLU A 255 13.61 -0.97 -20.17
N LYS A 256 13.69 -0.24 -21.27
CA LYS A 256 12.91 -0.49 -22.49
C LYS A 256 13.18 -1.87 -23.09
N PHE A 257 14.42 -2.34 -23.05
CA PHE A 257 14.78 -3.66 -23.52
C PHE A 257 14.29 -4.74 -22.57
N LEU A 258 14.58 -4.62 -21.25
CA LEU A 258 14.15 -5.61 -20.25
C LEU A 258 12.63 -5.75 -20.16
N ALA A 259 11.88 -4.67 -20.38
CA ALA A 259 10.41 -4.70 -20.43
C ALA A 259 9.88 -5.66 -21.51
N ARG A 260 10.67 -5.95 -22.57
CA ARG A 260 10.29 -6.86 -23.65
C ARG A 260 10.63 -8.33 -23.40
N ILE A 261 11.51 -8.64 -22.43
CA ILE A 261 11.97 -10.01 -22.21
C ILE A 261 10.85 -10.85 -21.56
N PRO A 262 10.48 -12.03 -22.14
CA PRO A 262 9.43 -12.89 -21.62
C PRO A 262 9.95 -13.79 -20.49
N MET A 263 10.49 -13.21 -19.42
CA MET A 263 11.16 -13.93 -18.32
C MET A 263 10.24 -14.25 -17.13
N ILE A 264 8.99 -13.82 -17.16
CA ILE A 264 8.02 -14.07 -16.11
C ILE A 264 6.77 -14.67 -16.74
N SER A 265 6.51 -15.94 -16.43
CA SER A 265 5.36 -16.72 -16.88
C SER A 265 4.59 -17.34 -15.72
N ASN A 266 5.25 -17.55 -14.57
CA ASN A 266 4.66 -18.15 -13.39
C ASN A 266 4.81 -17.20 -12.20
N VAL A 267 3.70 -16.77 -11.62
CA VAL A 267 3.67 -15.85 -10.48
C VAL A 267 2.98 -16.52 -9.30
N LEU A 268 3.58 -16.39 -8.12
CA LEU A 268 2.99 -16.78 -6.85
C LEU A 268 2.64 -15.51 -6.05
N ILE A 269 1.38 -15.35 -5.70
CA ILE A 269 0.89 -14.30 -4.81
C ILE A 269 0.55 -14.94 -3.47
N VAL A 270 1.07 -14.41 -2.37
CA VAL A 270 0.90 -14.98 -1.01
C VAL A 270 0.06 -14.04 -0.16
N SER A 271 -1.08 -14.52 0.35
CA SER A 271 -1.97 -13.79 1.27
C SER A 271 -2.62 -14.80 2.22
N ILE A 272 -2.20 -14.84 3.49
CA ILE A 272 -2.45 -16.00 4.37
C ILE A 272 -3.59 -15.78 5.34
N HIS A 273 -3.58 -14.67 6.09
CA HIS A 273 -4.58 -14.42 7.11
C HIS A 273 -5.96 -14.06 6.53
N GLY A 274 -6.98 -14.17 7.37
CA GLY A 274 -8.36 -13.85 7.02
C GLY A 274 -9.06 -14.96 6.22
N TRP A 275 -10.19 -14.62 5.69
CA TRP A 275 -10.98 -15.45 4.78
C TRP A 275 -10.68 -15.02 3.35
N PHE A 276 -10.18 -15.93 2.52
CA PHE A 276 -9.84 -15.60 1.14
C PHE A 276 -10.64 -16.46 0.15
N ALA A 277 -11.66 -15.86 -0.43
CA ALA A 277 -12.49 -16.43 -1.48
C ALA A 277 -13.06 -15.32 -2.36
N GLN A 278 -13.72 -15.71 -3.46
CA GLN A 278 -14.29 -14.75 -4.40
C GLN A 278 -15.62 -14.17 -3.91
N ASP A 279 -16.37 -14.95 -3.13
CA ASP A 279 -17.70 -14.60 -2.63
C ASP A 279 -17.80 -14.86 -1.11
N ASN A 280 -18.72 -14.16 -0.45
CA ASN A 280 -19.14 -14.36 0.94
C ASN A 280 -18.03 -14.20 1.99
N VAL A 281 -16.97 -13.45 1.71
CA VAL A 281 -15.85 -13.23 2.64
C VAL A 281 -15.71 -11.78 3.10
N LEU A 282 -16.16 -10.81 2.31
CA LEU A 282 -16.05 -9.40 2.69
C LEU A 282 -16.86 -9.10 3.95
N GLY A 283 -16.25 -8.36 4.88
CA GLY A 283 -16.84 -8.05 6.17
C GLY A 283 -16.61 -9.11 7.25
N ARG A 284 -16.03 -10.26 6.93
CA ARG A 284 -15.59 -11.24 7.93
C ARG A 284 -14.33 -10.76 8.66
N PRO A 285 -14.05 -11.29 9.87
CA PRO A 285 -12.85 -10.92 10.62
C PRO A 285 -11.56 -11.05 9.79
N ASP A 286 -10.67 -10.09 9.95
CA ASP A 286 -9.39 -9.97 9.24
C ASP A 286 -9.51 -10.01 7.70
N THR A 287 -10.67 -9.69 7.16
CA THR A 287 -10.96 -9.74 5.72
C THR A 287 -11.47 -8.39 5.24
N GLY A 288 -10.81 -7.82 4.25
CA GLY A 288 -11.13 -6.48 3.77
C GLY A 288 -10.81 -6.29 2.28
N GLY A 289 -10.53 -5.06 1.91
CA GLY A 289 -10.22 -4.67 0.53
C GLY A 289 -9.04 -5.41 -0.12
N GLN A 290 -8.16 -6.04 0.67
CA GLN A 290 -7.03 -6.80 0.12
C GLN A 290 -7.46 -7.98 -0.75
N VAL A 291 -8.56 -8.66 -0.41
CA VAL A 291 -9.05 -9.78 -1.24
C VAL A 291 -9.41 -9.29 -2.63
N VAL A 292 -10.13 -8.19 -2.68
CA VAL A 292 -10.51 -7.52 -3.94
C VAL A 292 -9.27 -7.07 -4.72
N TYR A 293 -8.37 -6.38 -4.04
CA TYR A 293 -7.11 -5.90 -4.62
C TYR A 293 -6.32 -7.06 -5.24
N ILE A 294 -6.13 -8.16 -4.52
CA ILE A 294 -5.32 -9.31 -4.97
C ILE A 294 -6.00 -10.03 -6.15
N LEU A 295 -7.31 -10.19 -6.13
CA LEU A 295 -8.05 -10.81 -7.23
C LEU A 295 -7.96 -9.96 -8.51
N ASP A 296 -8.15 -8.64 -8.40
CA ASP A 296 -8.05 -7.72 -9.53
C ASP A 296 -6.61 -7.59 -10.04
N GLN A 297 -5.63 -7.54 -9.13
CA GLN A 297 -4.20 -7.63 -9.45
C GLN A 297 -3.88 -8.88 -10.26
N ALA A 298 -4.32 -10.05 -9.79
CA ALA A 298 -4.02 -11.32 -10.45
C ALA A 298 -4.62 -11.38 -11.86
N ARG A 299 -5.86 -10.92 -12.04
CA ARG A 299 -6.51 -10.82 -13.37
C ARG A 299 -5.75 -9.90 -14.31
N ALA A 300 -5.31 -8.73 -13.82
CA ALA A 300 -4.58 -7.77 -14.62
C ALA A 300 -3.18 -8.26 -15.01
N LEU A 301 -2.48 -8.89 -14.05
CA LEU A 301 -1.17 -9.49 -14.30
C LEU A 301 -1.24 -10.63 -15.32
N GLU A 302 -2.25 -11.49 -15.23
CA GLU A 302 -2.44 -12.58 -16.17
C GLU A 302 -2.67 -12.07 -17.59
N ARG A 303 -3.51 -11.04 -17.77
CA ARG A 303 -3.75 -10.41 -19.07
C ARG A 303 -2.47 -9.80 -19.65
N GLU A 304 -1.71 -9.03 -18.84
CA GLU A 304 -0.42 -8.42 -19.26
C GLU A 304 0.61 -9.49 -19.64
N MET A 305 0.75 -10.54 -18.83
CA MET A 305 1.68 -11.62 -19.08
C MET A 305 1.33 -12.37 -20.37
N ARG A 306 0.07 -12.70 -20.59
CA ARG A 306 -0.43 -13.38 -21.80
C ARG A 306 -0.16 -12.55 -23.04
N GLU A 307 -0.53 -11.28 -23.02
CA GLU A 307 -0.29 -10.37 -24.14
C GLU A 307 1.20 -10.20 -24.42
N ARG A 308 2.03 -10.12 -23.37
CA ARG A 308 3.48 -10.00 -23.51
C ARG A 308 4.10 -11.26 -24.11
N LEU A 309 3.75 -12.44 -23.62
CA LEU A 309 4.26 -13.72 -24.16
C LEU A 309 3.87 -13.88 -25.62
N ARG A 310 2.60 -13.59 -25.97
CA ARG A 310 2.12 -13.62 -27.34
C ARG A 310 2.93 -12.67 -28.24
N GLN A 311 3.09 -11.41 -27.83
CA GLN A 311 3.85 -10.40 -28.57
C GLN A 311 5.32 -10.77 -28.75
N GLN A 312 5.88 -11.61 -27.89
CA GLN A 312 7.28 -12.06 -27.99
C GLN A 312 7.44 -13.39 -28.72
N GLY A 313 6.37 -13.91 -29.31
CA GLY A 313 6.40 -15.14 -30.08
C GLY A 313 6.63 -16.39 -29.21
N VAL A 314 6.20 -16.35 -27.96
CA VAL A 314 6.26 -17.45 -27.01
C VAL A 314 4.88 -18.04 -26.85
N ASP A 315 4.71 -19.28 -27.26
CA ASP A 315 3.45 -20.01 -27.19
C ASP A 315 3.34 -20.80 -25.88
N VAL A 316 3.18 -20.05 -24.78
CA VAL A 316 3.02 -20.59 -23.43
C VAL A 316 1.99 -19.73 -22.68
N GLU A 317 1.11 -20.43 -21.98
CA GLU A 317 0.10 -19.79 -21.14
C GLU A 317 0.72 -19.39 -19.78
N PRO A 318 0.56 -18.13 -19.36
CA PRO A 318 1.00 -17.71 -18.03
C PRO A 318 0.17 -18.39 -16.95
N ARG A 319 0.74 -18.58 -15.76
CA ARG A 319 0.03 -19.15 -14.60
C ARG A 319 0.25 -18.29 -13.37
N ILE A 320 -0.84 -18.02 -12.66
CA ILE A 320 -0.80 -17.31 -11.38
C ILE A 320 -1.47 -18.16 -10.31
N LEU A 321 -0.76 -18.39 -9.23
CA LEU A 321 -1.29 -19.04 -8.03
C LEU A 321 -1.41 -17.97 -6.92
N ILE A 322 -2.61 -17.85 -6.35
CA ILE A 322 -2.87 -17.07 -5.14
C ILE A 322 -2.87 -18.05 -3.97
N ALA A 323 -1.77 -18.06 -3.22
CA ALA A 323 -1.63 -18.95 -2.07
C ALA A 323 -2.26 -18.32 -0.83
N THR A 324 -3.15 -19.05 -0.22
CA THR A 324 -3.82 -18.66 1.02
C THR A 324 -4.04 -19.87 1.92
N ARG A 325 -4.67 -19.66 3.07
CA ARG A 325 -4.93 -20.70 4.05
C ARG A 325 -6.16 -21.53 3.68
N LEU A 326 -6.05 -22.84 3.82
CA LEU A 326 -7.19 -23.76 3.83
C LEU A 326 -7.87 -23.71 5.20
N ILE A 327 -9.17 -23.48 5.22
CA ILE A 327 -10.01 -23.48 6.43
C ILE A 327 -11.09 -24.52 6.27
N PRO A 328 -10.94 -25.74 6.87
CA PRO A 328 -11.92 -26.82 6.73
C PRO A 328 -13.32 -26.43 7.18
N ASP A 329 -13.45 -25.71 8.29
CA ASP A 329 -14.73 -25.16 8.76
C ASP A 329 -15.03 -23.84 8.03
N SER A 330 -15.42 -23.95 6.77
CA SER A 330 -15.51 -22.84 5.81
C SER A 330 -16.66 -21.86 6.04
N ASP A 331 -17.60 -22.18 6.92
CA ASP A 331 -18.76 -21.34 7.28
C ASP A 331 -19.48 -20.75 6.05
N GLY A 332 -19.75 -21.61 5.06
CA GLY A 332 -20.46 -21.25 3.83
C GLY A 332 -19.65 -20.48 2.78
N THR A 333 -18.31 -20.45 2.93
CA THR A 333 -17.38 -19.97 1.91
C THR A 333 -16.74 -21.12 1.15
N THR A 334 -15.92 -20.83 0.12
CA THR A 334 -15.11 -21.83 -0.59
C THR A 334 -13.74 -22.07 0.05
N CYS A 335 -13.49 -21.57 1.28
CA CYS A 335 -12.19 -21.64 1.95
C CYS A 335 -11.74 -23.07 2.32
N ASP A 336 -12.61 -24.08 2.22
CA ASP A 336 -12.32 -25.51 2.35
C ASP A 336 -11.88 -26.19 1.04
N GLN A 337 -12.02 -25.52 -0.11
CA GLN A 337 -11.59 -26.05 -1.40
C GLN A 337 -10.08 -25.84 -1.57
N ARG A 338 -9.33 -26.90 -1.86
CA ARG A 338 -7.87 -26.81 -2.05
C ARG A 338 -7.48 -25.92 -3.22
N LEU A 339 -8.18 -26.03 -4.34
CA LEU A 339 -7.90 -25.32 -5.58
C LEU A 339 -9.19 -24.77 -6.18
N GLU A 340 -9.21 -23.46 -6.46
CA GLU A 340 -10.38 -22.76 -6.98
C GLU A 340 -9.98 -21.86 -8.15
N PRO A 341 -10.59 -21.98 -9.35
CA PRO A 341 -10.30 -21.07 -10.46
C PRO A 341 -10.84 -19.68 -10.17
N VAL A 342 -10.09 -18.65 -10.57
CA VAL A 342 -10.52 -17.24 -10.40
C VAL A 342 -11.43 -16.84 -11.56
N HIS A 343 -12.61 -16.35 -11.24
CA HIS A 343 -13.58 -15.88 -12.24
C HIS A 343 -13.01 -14.67 -13.02
N GLY A 344 -13.21 -14.66 -14.34
CA GLY A 344 -12.73 -13.58 -15.21
C GLY A 344 -11.24 -13.63 -15.55
N ALA A 345 -10.59 -14.77 -15.25
CA ALA A 345 -9.25 -15.11 -15.68
C ALA A 345 -9.20 -16.55 -16.21
N GLU A 346 -8.22 -16.86 -17.06
CA GLU A 346 -8.11 -18.19 -17.67
C GLU A 346 -7.17 -19.10 -16.89
N ASN A 347 -6.04 -18.55 -16.42
CA ASN A 347 -4.99 -19.32 -15.74
C ASN A 347 -4.57 -18.73 -14.39
N VAL A 348 -5.57 -18.30 -13.62
CA VAL A 348 -5.41 -17.82 -12.24
C VAL A 348 -6.17 -18.76 -11.28
N TRP A 349 -5.50 -19.19 -10.23
CA TRP A 349 -6.05 -20.13 -9.27
C TRP A 349 -5.79 -19.69 -7.84
N ILE A 350 -6.76 -19.89 -6.96
CA ILE A 350 -6.57 -19.81 -5.51
C ILE A 350 -6.14 -21.19 -5.05
N LEU A 351 -4.91 -21.28 -4.52
CA LEU A 351 -4.33 -22.48 -3.93
C LEU A 351 -4.37 -22.35 -2.42
N ARG A 352 -5.11 -23.24 -1.74
CA ARG A 352 -5.22 -23.22 -0.28
C ARG A 352 -4.38 -24.33 0.33
N VAL A 353 -3.54 -23.93 1.30
CA VAL A 353 -2.64 -24.81 2.05
C VAL A 353 -3.04 -24.77 3.53
N PRO A 354 -3.18 -25.94 4.20
CA PRO A 354 -3.64 -25.96 5.58
C PRO A 354 -2.57 -25.51 6.58
N PHE A 355 -3.00 -24.87 7.66
CA PHE A 355 -2.20 -24.82 8.87
C PHE A 355 -2.21 -26.19 9.57
N ARG A 356 -1.07 -26.56 10.14
CA ARG A 356 -0.92 -27.84 10.83
C ARG A 356 -0.34 -27.66 12.21
N TYR A 357 -0.89 -28.44 13.15
CA TYR A 357 -0.27 -28.62 14.46
C TYR A 357 1.07 -29.37 14.33
N GLU A 358 1.86 -29.40 15.42
CA GLU A 358 3.14 -30.11 15.46
C GLU A 358 2.99 -31.61 15.11
N ASP A 359 1.89 -32.25 15.52
CA ASP A 359 1.58 -33.64 15.22
C ASP A 359 1.12 -33.90 13.76
N GLY A 360 1.01 -32.85 12.95
CA GLY A 360 0.65 -32.91 11.55
C GLY A 360 -0.85 -32.81 11.26
N ARG A 361 -1.71 -32.84 12.26
CA ARG A 361 -3.16 -32.61 12.09
C ARG A 361 -3.44 -31.23 11.51
N ILE A 362 -4.46 -31.12 10.68
CA ILE A 362 -4.91 -29.86 10.08
C ILE A 362 -5.69 -29.06 11.13
N HIS A 363 -5.38 -27.75 11.22
CA HIS A 363 -6.17 -26.83 12.03
C HIS A 363 -7.49 -26.52 11.32
N PRO A 364 -8.67 -26.83 11.93
CA PRO A 364 -9.94 -26.77 11.21
C PRO A 364 -10.55 -25.38 11.11
N HIS A 365 -10.30 -24.49 12.10
CA HIS A 365 -11.03 -23.23 12.26
C HIS A 365 -10.25 -22.03 11.74
N TRP A 366 -10.95 -20.90 11.54
CA TRP A 366 -10.31 -19.61 11.35
C TRP A 366 -9.49 -19.23 12.59
N ILE A 367 -8.36 -18.52 12.38
CA ILE A 367 -7.49 -17.98 13.44
C ILE A 367 -7.25 -16.50 13.13
N SER A 368 -7.23 -15.67 14.16
CA SER A 368 -6.86 -14.26 14.05
C SER A 368 -5.45 -14.07 13.48
N ARG A 369 -5.27 -13.02 12.68
CA ARG A 369 -3.97 -12.63 12.10
C ARG A 369 -2.86 -12.44 13.14
N PHE A 370 -3.19 -12.15 14.38
CA PHE A 370 -2.23 -12.02 15.48
C PHE A 370 -1.68 -13.35 15.99
N LYS A 371 -2.30 -14.47 15.62
CA LYS A 371 -1.97 -15.80 16.11
C LYS A 371 -1.47 -16.77 15.03
N VAL A 372 -1.25 -16.30 13.80
CA VAL A 372 -0.80 -17.16 12.69
C VAL A 372 0.66 -17.57 12.77
N TRP A 373 1.46 -16.87 13.55
CA TRP A 373 2.91 -16.91 13.56
C TRP A 373 3.54 -18.30 13.74
N PRO A 374 3.07 -19.17 14.66
CA PRO A 374 3.68 -20.49 14.88
C PRO A 374 3.48 -21.45 13.72
N TYR A 375 2.54 -21.15 12.81
CA TYR A 375 2.23 -22.03 11.67
C TYR A 375 3.04 -21.70 10.42
N LEU A 376 3.65 -20.50 10.31
CA LEU A 376 4.13 -19.96 9.05
C LEU A 376 5.33 -20.69 8.46
N GLU A 377 6.30 -21.15 9.26
CA GLU A 377 7.45 -21.90 8.72
C GLU A 377 7.00 -23.22 8.08
N ARG A 378 6.16 -23.98 8.76
CA ARG A 378 5.62 -25.22 8.21
C ARG A 378 4.70 -24.96 7.01
N TYR A 379 3.90 -23.93 7.08
CA TYR A 379 3.07 -23.50 5.94
C TYR A 379 3.93 -23.20 4.71
N ALA A 380 5.05 -22.48 4.87
CA ALA A 380 5.97 -22.20 3.77
C ALA A 380 6.57 -23.48 3.14
N GLU A 381 6.89 -24.50 3.96
CA GLU A 381 7.38 -25.79 3.45
C GLU A 381 6.30 -26.57 2.69
N ASP A 382 5.09 -26.58 3.22
CA ASP A 382 3.96 -27.24 2.55
C ASP A 382 3.61 -26.49 1.26
N LEU A 383 3.57 -25.15 1.29
CA LEU A 383 3.32 -24.31 0.13
C LEU A 383 4.36 -24.49 -0.99
N GLU A 384 5.65 -24.61 -0.66
CA GLU A 384 6.69 -24.88 -1.66
C GLU A 384 6.39 -26.17 -2.47
N ARG A 385 5.97 -27.24 -1.77
CA ARG A 385 5.65 -28.52 -2.41
C ARG A 385 4.44 -28.40 -3.32
N GLU A 386 3.37 -27.78 -2.81
CA GLU A 386 2.13 -27.58 -3.55
C GLU A 386 2.33 -26.69 -4.79
N VAL A 387 3.06 -25.58 -4.65
CA VAL A 387 3.38 -24.67 -5.78
C VAL A 387 4.18 -25.37 -6.87
N LYS A 388 5.22 -26.13 -6.49
CA LYS A 388 5.99 -26.91 -7.46
C LYS A 388 5.16 -27.98 -8.17
N ALA A 389 4.22 -28.61 -7.45
CA ALA A 389 3.33 -29.59 -8.03
C ALA A 389 2.35 -28.99 -9.04
N GLU A 390 1.76 -27.80 -8.71
CA GLU A 390 0.78 -27.14 -9.57
C GLU A 390 1.43 -26.42 -10.77
N LEU A 391 2.58 -25.77 -10.57
CA LEU A 391 3.28 -25.05 -11.66
C LEU A 391 4.17 -25.98 -12.51
N GLY A 392 4.54 -27.17 -12.02
CA GLY A 392 5.57 -28.02 -12.63
C GLY A 392 6.97 -27.44 -12.57
N SER A 393 7.15 -26.27 -11.98
CA SER A 393 8.41 -25.53 -11.87
C SER A 393 8.40 -24.63 -10.62
N ARG A 394 9.48 -23.87 -10.41
CA ARG A 394 9.44 -22.76 -9.46
C ARG A 394 8.72 -21.55 -10.09
N PRO A 395 8.11 -20.67 -9.30
CA PRO A 395 7.62 -19.38 -9.81
C PRO A 395 8.79 -18.50 -10.28
N ASP A 396 8.52 -17.54 -11.16
CA ASP A 396 9.50 -16.55 -11.62
C ASP A 396 9.46 -15.29 -10.76
N LEU A 397 8.33 -15.01 -10.12
CA LEU A 397 8.09 -13.90 -9.21
C LEU A 397 7.21 -14.34 -8.04
N ILE A 398 7.56 -13.89 -6.83
CA ILE A 398 6.75 -14.07 -5.63
C ILE A 398 6.31 -12.69 -5.13
N ILE A 399 5.00 -12.50 -4.96
CA ILE A 399 4.40 -11.28 -4.41
C ILE A 399 3.81 -11.62 -3.04
N GLY A 400 4.39 -11.09 -1.98
CA GLY A 400 3.88 -11.20 -0.62
C GLY A 400 2.91 -10.07 -0.30
N ASN A 401 1.91 -10.37 0.51
CA ASN A 401 0.92 -9.41 0.96
C ASN A 401 0.79 -9.46 2.49
N TYR A 402 0.78 -8.31 3.15
CA TYR A 402 0.80 -8.15 4.60
C TYR A 402 2.03 -8.77 5.29
N SER A 403 2.14 -8.59 6.60
CA SER A 403 3.29 -9.05 7.40
C SER A 403 3.54 -10.55 7.28
N ASP A 404 2.50 -11.36 7.42
CA ASP A 404 2.56 -12.83 7.37
C ASP A 404 2.84 -13.36 5.96
N GLY A 405 2.14 -12.84 4.96
CA GLY A 405 2.38 -13.21 3.56
C GLY A 405 3.74 -12.73 3.05
N ASN A 406 4.20 -11.54 3.45
CA ASN A 406 5.52 -11.02 3.12
C ASN A 406 6.64 -11.84 3.75
N LEU A 407 6.47 -12.30 5.01
CA LEU A 407 7.43 -13.19 5.65
C LEU A 407 7.53 -14.53 4.93
N VAL A 408 6.39 -15.17 4.62
CA VAL A 408 6.37 -16.45 3.87
C VAL A 408 6.96 -16.28 2.47
N ALA A 409 6.68 -15.16 1.80
CA ALA A 409 7.31 -14.84 0.52
C ALA A 409 8.85 -14.75 0.64
N SER A 410 9.35 -14.19 1.75
CA SER A 410 10.80 -14.12 2.02
C SER A 410 11.42 -15.51 2.21
N LEU A 411 10.75 -16.38 2.97
CA LEU A 411 11.19 -17.77 3.17
C LEU A 411 11.26 -18.55 1.86
N LEU A 412 10.28 -18.39 1.00
CA LEU A 412 10.24 -19.04 -0.31
C LEU A 412 11.23 -18.44 -1.29
N SER A 413 11.36 -17.12 -1.34
CA SER A 413 12.32 -16.41 -2.21
C SER A 413 13.77 -16.82 -1.92
N GLU A 414 14.13 -16.88 -0.63
CA GLU A 414 15.44 -17.36 -0.18
C GLU A 414 15.71 -18.78 -0.67
N LYS A 415 14.76 -19.70 -0.45
CA LYS A 415 14.90 -21.13 -0.75
C LYS A 415 14.89 -21.42 -2.25
N LEU A 416 14.09 -20.71 -3.03
CA LEU A 416 13.89 -20.93 -4.46
C LEU A 416 14.80 -20.06 -5.35
N GLY A 417 15.43 -19.03 -4.79
CA GLY A 417 16.24 -18.09 -5.56
C GLY A 417 15.41 -17.21 -6.50
N VAL A 418 14.21 -16.82 -6.10
CA VAL A 418 13.23 -16.10 -6.92
C VAL A 418 13.10 -14.63 -6.47
N THR A 419 12.86 -13.71 -7.41
CA THR A 419 12.62 -12.30 -7.12
C THR A 419 11.37 -12.14 -6.25
N GLN A 420 11.49 -11.33 -5.18
CA GLN A 420 10.43 -11.08 -4.23
C GLN A 420 9.94 -9.64 -4.30
N CYS A 421 8.63 -9.47 -4.39
CA CYS A 421 7.92 -8.21 -4.26
C CYS A 421 7.06 -8.24 -2.99
N ASN A 422 7.15 -7.19 -2.17
CA ASN A 422 6.33 -7.03 -0.96
C ASN A 422 5.30 -5.91 -1.15
N ILE A 423 4.08 -6.16 -0.68
CA ILE A 423 2.99 -5.18 -0.57
C ILE A 423 2.46 -5.26 0.86
N ALA A 424 2.55 -4.17 1.62
CA ALA A 424 2.10 -4.18 3.02
C ALA A 424 0.60 -4.00 3.17
N HIS A 425 -0.07 -3.29 2.28
CA HIS A 425 -1.44 -2.79 2.37
C HIS A 425 -1.68 -1.86 3.56
N ALA A 426 -1.33 -2.29 4.76
CA ALA A 426 -1.30 -1.50 5.97
C ALA A 426 -0.34 -2.14 6.97
N LEU A 427 0.56 -1.36 7.52
CA LEU A 427 1.48 -1.79 8.57
C LEU A 427 0.81 -1.58 9.93
N GLU A 428 0.87 -2.61 10.79
CA GLU A 428 0.17 -2.59 12.07
C GLU A 428 0.72 -1.52 13.02
N LYS A 429 2.05 -1.33 13.02
CA LYS A 429 2.71 -0.36 13.89
C LYS A 429 2.14 1.06 13.77
N SER A 430 1.82 1.50 12.55
CA SER A 430 1.28 2.83 12.30
C SER A 430 -0.16 3.04 12.78
N LYS A 431 -0.89 1.96 13.07
CA LYS A 431 -2.26 2.04 13.60
C LYS A 431 -2.32 2.38 15.09
N TYR A 432 -1.21 2.15 15.79
CA TYR A 432 -1.09 2.37 17.24
C TYR A 432 0.12 3.25 17.52
N PRO A 433 0.03 4.58 17.39
CA PRO A 433 1.18 5.50 17.45
C PRO A 433 2.04 5.38 18.72
N GLY A 434 1.42 5.07 19.84
CA GLY A 434 2.15 4.84 21.11
C GLY A 434 2.47 3.37 21.39
N SER A 435 2.21 2.42 20.46
CA SER A 435 2.34 0.99 20.74
C SER A 435 3.78 0.55 20.94
N ASP A 436 4.75 1.17 20.28
CA ASP A 436 6.18 0.91 20.45
C ASP A 436 6.68 1.28 21.86
N LEU A 437 5.95 2.11 22.58
CA LEU A 437 6.20 2.47 23.97
C LEU A 437 5.36 1.65 24.94
N TYR A 438 4.08 1.48 24.66
CA TYR A 438 3.12 0.80 25.55
C TYR A 438 2.88 -0.67 25.18
N TRP A 439 3.65 -1.22 24.25
CA TRP A 439 3.51 -2.58 23.75
C TRP A 439 3.43 -3.67 24.84
N PRO A 440 4.09 -3.57 26.05
CA PRO A 440 3.93 -4.61 27.08
C PRO A 440 2.47 -4.85 27.49
N LYS A 441 1.62 -3.80 27.42
CA LYS A 441 0.20 -3.90 27.75
C LYS A 441 -0.59 -4.67 26.69
N TYR A 442 -0.08 -4.73 25.45
CA TYR A 442 -0.76 -5.27 24.29
C TYR A 442 -0.12 -6.56 23.77
N GLU A 443 1.12 -6.88 24.21
CA GLU A 443 1.92 -8.00 23.69
C GLU A 443 1.19 -9.34 23.84
N GLN A 444 0.55 -9.58 24.97
CA GLN A 444 -0.17 -10.83 25.23
C GLN A 444 -1.35 -11.05 24.26
N GLN A 445 -1.95 -9.96 23.78
CA GLN A 445 -3.11 -9.99 22.89
C GLN A 445 -2.72 -9.96 21.40
N TYR A 446 -1.74 -9.12 21.04
CA TYR A 446 -1.43 -8.79 19.64
C TYR A 446 -0.11 -9.35 19.15
N HIS A 447 0.78 -9.84 20.04
CA HIS A 447 2.08 -10.40 19.68
C HIS A 447 2.93 -9.46 18.80
N PHE A 448 2.95 -8.18 19.14
CA PHE A 448 3.64 -7.14 18.36
C PHE A 448 5.14 -7.42 18.19
N ALA A 449 5.81 -8.02 19.21
CA ALA A 449 7.20 -8.42 19.09
C ALA A 449 7.43 -9.34 17.88
N CYS A 450 6.57 -10.33 17.72
CA CYS A 450 6.65 -11.28 16.60
C CYS A 450 6.34 -10.59 15.26
N GLN A 451 5.30 -9.78 15.23
CA GLN A 451 4.85 -9.11 14.00
C GLN A 451 5.87 -8.07 13.51
N PHE A 452 6.35 -7.17 14.38
CA PHE A 452 7.32 -6.14 13.98
C PHE A 452 8.66 -6.76 13.57
N THR A 453 9.05 -7.87 14.19
CA THR A 453 10.24 -8.63 13.76
C THR A 453 10.03 -9.25 12.36
N ALA A 454 8.84 -9.80 12.09
CA ALA A 454 8.49 -10.32 10.77
C ALA A 454 8.51 -9.23 9.69
N ASP A 455 7.97 -8.06 10.00
CA ASP A 455 7.99 -6.90 9.10
C ASP A 455 9.42 -6.46 8.77
N LEU A 456 10.29 -6.32 9.78
CA LEU A 456 11.70 -5.96 9.57
C LEU A 456 12.43 -6.97 8.69
N ILE A 457 12.20 -8.28 8.91
CA ILE A 457 12.78 -9.33 8.07
C ILE A 457 12.28 -9.18 6.63
N ALA A 458 10.98 -9.10 6.45
CA ALA A 458 10.36 -9.05 5.13
C ALA A 458 10.75 -7.80 4.33
N MET A 459 10.74 -6.62 4.96
CA MET A 459 11.12 -5.35 4.32
C MET A 459 12.58 -5.36 3.86
N ASN A 460 13.48 -5.92 4.67
CA ASN A 460 14.90 -5.97 4.35
C ASN A 460 15.26 -7.11 3.38
N ALA A 461 14.53 -8.22 3.39
CA ALA A 461 14.69 -9.33 2.44
C ALA A 461 14.20 -8.99 1.03
N ALA A 462 13.12 -8.22 0.90
CA ALA A 462 12.48 -7.91 -0.36
C ALA A 462 13.43 -7.30 -1.41
N ASP A 463 13.28 -7.74 -2.66
CA ASP A 463 13.92 -7.09 -3.81
C ASP A 463 13.20 -5.79 -4.15
N ILE A 464 11.87 -5.85 -4.07
CA ILE A 464 10.94 -4.80 -4.46
C ILE A 464 9.95 -4.60 -3.31
N ILE A 465 9.69 -3.36 -2.96
CA ILE A 465 8.53 -2.97 -2.14
C ILE A 465 7.64 -2.09 -3.02
N VAL A 466 6.42 -2.54 -3.22
CA VAL A 466 5.40 -1.78 -3.95
C VAL A 466 4.46 -1.14 -2.95
N THR A 467 4.27 0.16 -3.11
CA THR A 467 3.31 0.97 -2.36
C THR A 467 2.32 1.64 -3.30
N SER A 468 1.17 1.98 -2.78
CA SER A 468 0.14 2.65 -3.56
C SER A 468 0.38 4.15 -3.69
N THR A 469 1.03 4.75 -2.70
CA THR A 469 1.26 6.19 -2.59
C THR A 469 2.61 6.51 -1.97
N TYR A 470 3.07 7.75 -2.15
CA TYR A 470 4.22 8.31 -1.45
C TYR A 470 4.00 8.35 0.06
N GLN A 471 2.79 8.71 0.49
CA GLN A 471 2.45 8.82 1.90
C GLN A 471 2.56 7.50 2.66
N GLU A 472 2.30 6.37 2.00
CA GLU A 472 2.52 5.06 2.59
C GLU A 472 4.00 4.86 2.96
N ILE A 473 4.93 5.37 2.15
CA ILE A 473 6.38 5.26 2.40
C ILE A 473 6.82 6.26 3.47
N ALA A 474 6.61 7.54 3.21
CA ALA A 474 7.26 8.64 3.88
C ALA A 474 6.29 9.72 4.42
N GLY A 475 4.98 9.47 4.38
CA GLY A 475 3.99 10.40 4.92
C GLY A 475 3.95 11.76 4.22
N ASN A 476 3.79 12.80 5.01
CA ASN A 476 3.81 14.19 4.57
C ASN A 476 4.60 15.04 5.58
N ASP A 477 4.59 16.36 5.44
CA ASP A 477 5.35 17.27 6.32
C ASP A 477 4.93 17.16 7.80
N ARG A 478 3.71 16.68 8.08
CA ARG A 478 3.14 16.60 9.43
C ARG A 478 3.03 15.18 9.97
N GLU A 479 2.87 14.20 9.11
CA GLU A 479 2.59 12.80 9.48
C GLU A 479 3.70 11.89 8.95
N VAL A 480 4.19 11.01 9.80
CA VAL A 480 5.21 10.01 9.45
C VAL A 480 4.59 8.89 8.62
N GLY A 481 5.25 8.48 7.55
CA GLY A 481 4.81 7.37 6.71
C GLY A 481 4.83 6.03 7.42
N GLN A 482 4.03 5.08 6.92
CA GLN A 482 3.94 3.76 7.53
C GLN A 482 5.30 3.05 7.56
N TYR A 483 6.02 3.03 6.43
CA TYR A 483 7.36 2.44 6.37
C TYR A 483 8.38 3.25 7.16
N GLU A 484 8.35 4.58 7.07
CA GLU A 484 9.27 5.43 7.81
C GLU A 484 9.18 5.20 9.32
N SER A 485 8.00 4.86 9.86
CA SER A 485 7.82 4.54 11.28
C SER A 485 8.66 3.35 11.76
N TYR A 486 9.14 2.50 10.83
CA TYR A 486 10.05 1.40 11.12
C TYR A 486 11.54 1.79 11.05
N GLN A 487 11.86 3.04 10.80
CA GLN A 487 13.26 3.50 10.76
C GLN A 487 13.91 3.39 12.14
N ALA A 488 13.24 3.90 13.18
CA ALA A 488 13.73 3.84 14.55
C ALA A 488 12.55 3.68 15.54
N PHE A 489 12.59 2.67 16.38
CA PHE A 489 11.58 2.42 17.41
C PHE A 489 12.06 1.40 18.45
N THR A 490 11.37 1.32 19.59
CA THR A 490 11.59 0.27 20.57
C THR A 490 10.87 -1.00 20.15
N LEU A 491 11.62 -2.09 19.99
CA LEU A 491 11.04 -3.40 19.68
C LEU A 491 10.60 -4.07 21.00
N PRO A 492 9.42 -4.68 21.06
CA PRO A 492 9.02 -5.46 22.23
C PRO A 492 10.10 -6.50 22.64
N GLY A 493 10.48 -6.51 23.91
CA GLY A 493 11.64 -7.26 24.43
C GLY A 493 12.73 -6.33 24.93
N LEU A 494 13.97 -6.67 24.73
CA LEU A 494 15.13 -5.86 25.12
C LEU A 494 15.91 -5.35 23.90
N TYR A 495 15.18 -4.87 22.88
CA TYR A 495 15.78 -4.49 21.61
C TYR A 495 15.40 -3.07 21.23
N ARG A 496 16.34 -2.38 20.63
CA ARG A 496 16.13 -1.07 19.96
C ARG A 496 16.44 -1.21 18.48
N VAL A 497 15.56 -0.68 17.65
CA VAL A 497 15.77 -0.60 16.21
C VAL A 497 16.23 0.81 15.90
N VAL A 498 17.45 0.96 15.44
CA VAL A 498 18.05 2.28 15.14
C VAL A 498 18.06 2.60 13.65
N ASN A 499 18.14 1.59 12.76
CA ASN A 499 18.11 1.70 11.31
C ASN A 499 17.32 0.54 10.70
N GLY A 500 16.03 0.41 11.03
CA GLY A 500 15.22 -0.73 10.63
C GLY A 500 14.88 -0.75 9.14
N ILE A 501 14.48 0.39 8.58
CA ILE A 501 14.25 0.58 7.15
C ILE A 501 14.72 1.96 6.73
N ASP A 502 15.13 2.11 5.47
CA ASP A 502 15.50 3.37 4.88
C ASP A 502 14.53 3.69 3.74
N VAL A 503 13.74 4.74 3.88
CA VAL A 503 12.77 5.16 2.85
C VAL A 503 13.45 5.65 1.56
N PHE A 504 14.76 5.96 1.61
CA PHE A 504 15.59 6.25 0.45
C PHE A 504 16.21 5.01 -0.20
N ASP A 505 15.85 3.80 0.26
CA ASP A 505 16.28 2.56 -0.41
C ASP A 505 15.59 2.45 -1.79
N PRO A 506 16.35 2.19 -2.87
CA PRO A 506 15.76 2.08 -4.21
C PRO A 506 14.85 0.87 -4.40
N LYS A 507 14.60 0.04 -3.40
CA LYS A 507 13.58 -1.03 -3.46
C LYS A 507 12.14 -0.50 -3.48
N PHE A 508 11.89 0.73 -3.01
CA PHE A 508 10.56 1.33 -2.98
C PHE A 508 10.12 1.82 -4.36
N ASN A 509 8.94 1.37 -4.78
CA ASN A 509 8.31 1.78 -6.04
C ASN A 509 6.82 2.05 -5.82
N ILE A 510 6.34 3.22 -6.23
CA ILE A 510 4.93 3.55 -6.22
C ILE A 510 4.28 2.96 -7.47
N VAL A 511 3.30 2.08 -7.26
CA VAL A 511 2.47 1.48 -8.30
C VAL A 511 1.04 1.47 -7.79
N SER A 512 0.28 2.48 -8.14
CA SER A 512 -1.07 2.68 -7.63
C SER A 512 -2.05 1.71 -8.30
N PRO A 513 -2.93 1.02 -7.54
CA PRO A 513 -3.97 0.17 -8.10
C PRO A 513 -5.02 0.98 -8.85
N GLY A 514 -5.86 0.31 -9.63
CA GLY A 514 -6.93 0.89 -10.40
C GLY A 514 -8.32 0.42 -9.95
N ALA A 515 -9.35 0.95 -10.61
CA ALA A 515 -10.69 0.40 -10.58
C ALA A 515 -10.88 -0.63 -11.70
N ASP A 516 -11.76 -1.60 -11.49
CA ASP A 516 -12.12 -2.58 -12.53
C ASP A 516 -12.95 -1.88 -13.61
N PRO A 517 -12.44 -1.72 -14.85
CA PRO A 517 -13.10 -0.96 -15.90
C PRO A 517 -14.37 -1.67 -16.45
N SER A 518 -14.55 -2.95 -16.15
CA SER A 518 -15.77 -3.68 -16.50
C SER A 518 -16.93 -3.40 -15.54
N ILE A 519 -16.62 -2.85 -14.35
CA ILE A 519 -17.58 -2.53 -13.31
C ILE A 519 -17.72 -1.02 -13.14
N TYR A 520 -16.60 -0.30 -13.09
CA TYR A 520 -16.54 1.14 -12.84
C TYR A 520 -16.12 1.88 -14.09
N PHE A 521 -17.07 2.47 -14.76
CA PHE A 521 -16.90 3.23 -16.00
C PHE A 521 -17.84 4.43 -16.02
N SER A 522 -17.55 5.40 -16.88
CA SER A 522 -18.31 6.66 -16.96
C SER A 522 -19.82 6.46 -17.12
N TYR A 523 -20.61 7.20 -16.35
CA TYR A 523 -22.07 7.24 -16.46
C TYR A 523 -22.55 7.62 -17.88
N SER A 524 -21.72 8.32 -18.66
CA SER A 524 -22.02 8.72 -20.03
C SER A 524 -21.95 7.58 -21.05
N ARG A 525 -21.36 6.41 -20.70
CA ARG A 525 -21.32 5.22 -21.55
C ARG A 525 -22.63 4.44 -21.45
N THR A 526 -23.70 5.04 -21.97
CA THR A 526 -25.08 4.54 -21.82
C THR A 526 -25.30 3.13 -22.37
N GLU A 527 -24.55 2.72 -23.40
CA GLU A 527 -24.67 1.38 -24.02
C GLU A 527 -24.09 0.25 -23.14
N GLU A 528 -23.17 0.57 -22.24
CA GLU A 528 -22.53 -0.38 -21.32
C GLU A 528 -23.26 -0.50 -19.98
N ARG A 529 -24.27 0.35 -19.74
CA ARG A 529 -25.01 0.43 -18.48
C ARG A 529 -25.74 -0.88 -18.14
N LEU A 530 -25.72 -1.26 -16.89
CA LEU A 530 -26.45 -2.43 -16.39
C LEU A 530 -27.91 -2.09 -16.10
N SER A 531 -28.67 -1.71 -17.13
CA SER A 531 -30.04 -1.22 -17.02
C SER A 531 -31.01 -2.21 -16.36
N SER A 532 -30.67 -3.51 -16.37
CA SER A 532 -31.45 -4.52 -15.63
C SER A 532 -31.43 -4.35 -14.12
N LEU A 533 -30.42 -3.66 -13.57
CA LEU A 533 -30.28 -3.36 -12.16
C LEU A 533 -30.98 -2.06 -11.73
N HIS A 534 -31.40 -1.21 -12.69
CA HIS A 534 -32.02 0.09 -12.37
C HIS A 534 -33.27 -0.04 -11.48
N PRO A 535 -34.23 -0.96 -11.73
CA PRO A 535 -35.39 -1.09 -10.85
C PRO A 535 -35.04 -1.47 -9.39
N GLU A 536 -33.98 -2.27 -9.20
CA GLU A 536 -33.49 -2.64 -7.88
C GLU A 536 -32.83 -1.44 -7.21
N ILE A 537 -31.96 -0.71 -7.93
CA ILE A 537 -31.26 0.47 -7.43
C ILE A 537 -32.24 1.60 -7.11
N GLU A 538 -33.24 1.85 -7.96
CA GLU A 538 -34.28 2.85 -7.69
C GLU A 538 -35.09 2.50 -6.46
N LYS A 539 -35.45 1.23 -6.28
CA LYS A 539 -36.10 0.75 -5.05
C LYS A 539 -35.20 0.93 -3.83
N LEU A 540 -33.91 0.64 -3.99
CA LEU A 540 -32.91 0.79 -2.94
C LEU A 540 -32.76 2.25 -2.50
N LEU A 541 -32.67 3.19 -3.44
CA LEU A 541 -32.49 4.62 -3.18
C LEU A 541 -33.79 5.31 -2.76
N PHE A 542 -34.89 5.07 -3.49
CA PHE A 542 -36.12 5.88 -3.39
C PHE A 542 -37.36 5.09 -2.91
N GLY A 543 -37.18 3.79 -2.59
CA GLY A 543 -38.29 2.98 -2.07
C GLY A 543 -38.87 3.52 -0.76
N ARG A 544 -40.20 3.61 -0.69
CA ARG A 544 -40.90 4.14 0.49
C ARG A 544 -41.15 3.10 1.59
N GLU A 545 -41.04 1.81 1.26
CA GLU A 545 -41.24 0.76 2.25
C GLU A 545 -39.93 0.53 3.03
N PRO A 546 -40.00 0.45 4.37
CA PRO A 546 -38.84 0.07 5.17
C PRO A 546 -38.42 -1.37 4.84
N GLY A 547 -37.19 -1.59 4.37
CA GLY A 547 -36.61 -2.90 4.24
C GLY A 547 -36.09 -3.41 5.60
N PRO A 548 -35.80 -4.72 5.71
CA PRO A 548 -35.30 -5.30 6.96
C PRO A 548 -33.94 -4.77 7.40
N ASP A 549 -33.24 -4.05 6.52
CA ASP A 549 -31.90 -3.48 6.75
C ASP A 549 -31.77 -2.06 6.12
N ILE A 550 -32.88 -1.31 6.11
CA ILE A 550 -32.92 0.05 5.57
C ILE A 550 -33.65 0.95 6.57
N ARG A 551 -33.03 2.11 6.90
CA ARG A 551 -33.64 3.18 7.69
C ARG A 551 -33.70 4.46 6.87
N GLY A 552 -34.82 5.17 7.01
CA GLY A 552 -35.09 6.47 6.38
C GLY A 552 -35.63 6.36 4.95
N VAL A 553 -36.26 7.45 4.53
CA VAL A 553 -36.88 7.62 3.19
C VAL A 553 -36.44 8.97 2.64
N LEU A 554 -36.26 9.09 1.34
CA LEU A 554 -36.02 10.37 0.68
C LEU A 554 -37.36 10.95 0.24
N GLU A 555 -37.86 12.00 0.91
CA GLU A 555 -39.14 12.64 0.60
C GLU A 555 -39.11 13.43 -0.70
N ASP A 556 -37.97 14.02 -1.02
CA ASP A 556 -37.71 14.76 -2.25
C ASP A 556 -36.65 14.04 -3.09
N PRO A 557 -37.05 13.11 -3.97
CA PRO A 557 -36.11 12.31 -4.76
C PRO A 557 -35.37 13.12 -5.87
N ASP A 558 -35.83 14.34 -6.15
CA ASP A 558 -35.23 15.18 -7.21
C ASP A 558 -33.97 15.90 -6.73
N LYS A 559 -33.72 15.94 -5.41
CA LYS A 559 -32.48 16.50 -4.86
C LYS A 559 -31.25 15.64 -5.22
N PRO A 560 -30.10 16.27 -5.52
CA PRO A 560 -28.83 15.56 -5.65
C PRO A 560 -28.54 14.68 -4.44
N ILE A 561 -27.85 13.57 -4.65
CA ILE A 561 -27.50 12.62 -3.59
C ILE A 561 -26.05 12.85 -3.17
N ILE A 562 -25.83 13.01 -1.88
CA ILE A 562 -24.53 12.83 -1.23
C ILE A 562 -24.43 11.36 -0.87
N LEU A 563 -23.55 10.62 -1.57
CA LEU A 563 -23.38 9.18 -1.38
C LEU A 563 -22.10 8.88 -0.62
N SER A 564 -22.16 7.96 0.33
CA SER A 564 -20.98 7.34 0.95
C SER A 564 -21.16 5.83 1.07
N VAL A 565 -20.10 5.08 0.72
CA VAL A 565 -20.08 3.61 0.77
C VAL A 565 -18.82 3.15 1.50
N ALA A 566 -18.98 2.57 2.70
CA ALA A 566 -17.86 2.03 3.48
C ALA A 566 -18.35 1.06 4.56
N ARG A 567 -17.42 0.40 5.26
CA ARG A 567 -17.73 -0.34 6.49
C ARG A 567 -18.14 0.62 7.59
N MET A 568 -18.97 0.13 8.52
CA MET A 568 -19.42 0.90 9.68
C MET A 568 -18.42 0.78 10.83
N ASP A 569 -17.23 1.30 10.66
CA ASP A 569 -16.22 1.41 11.70
C ASP A 569 -15.86 2.88 11.96
N ARG A 570 -15.28 3.17 13.11
CA ARG A 570 -14.95 4.52 13.54
C ARG A 570 -14.03 5.24 12.57
N ILE A 571 -13.07 4.52 11.99
CA ILE A 571 -12.08 5.13 11.10
C ILE A 571 -12.71 5.59 9.77
N LYS A 572 -13.75 4.91 9.28
CA LYS A 572 -14.50 5.29 8.08
C LYS A 572 -15.48 6.44 8.32
N ASN A 573 -15.80 6.72 9.57
CA ASN A 573 -16.49 7.94 10.03
C ASN A 573 -17.83 8.26 9.33
N LEU A 574 -18.60 7.23 8.97
CA LEU A 574 -19.91 7.40 8.34
C LEU A 574 -20.90 8.15 9.27
N THR A 575 -20.81 7.89 10.56
CA THR A 575 -21.60 8.60 11.59
C THR A 575 -21.22 10.07 11.67
N GLY A 576 -19.92 10.40 11.49
CA GLY A 576 -19.47 11.80 11.38
C GLY A 576 -20.12 12.52 10.20
N LEU A 577 -20.14 11.91 9.01
CA LEU A 577 -20.80 12.49 7.84
C LEU A 577 -22.30 12.75 8.10
N ALA A 578 -22.99 11.79 8.72
CA ALA A 578 -24.40 11.95 9.08
C ALA A 578 -24.60 13.11 10.08
N GLU A 579 -23.68 13.28 11.03
CA GLU A 579 -23.71 14.38 11.99
C GLU A 579 -23.44 15.73 11.32
N TRP A 580 -22.46 15.84 10.41
CA TRP A 580 -22.16 17.06 9.64
C TRP A 580 -23.38 17.49 8.81
N TYR A 581 -23.98 16.54 8.10
CA TYR A 581 -25.20 16.75 7.34
C TYR A 581 -26.35 17.20 8.23
N GLY A 582 -26.57 16.52 9.37
CA GLY A 582 -27.64 16.82 10.31
C GLY A 582 -27.56 18.23 10.91
N ARG A 583 -26.35 18.70 11.20
CA ARG A 583 -26.08 20.02 11.77
C ARG A 583 -26.26 21.18 10.78
N ASN A 584 -26.15 20.94 9.47
CA ASN A 584 -26.15 22.00 8.46
C ASN A 584 -27.49 22.08 7.72
N PRO A 585 -28.36 23.03 8.06
CA PRO A 585 -29.66 23.19 7.40
C PRO A 585 -29.58 23.51 5.91
N ARG A 586 -28.55 24.30 5.49
CA ARG A 586 -28.32 24.66 4.08
C ARG A 586 -28.01 23.41 3.25
N LEU A 587 -27.16 22.53 3.75
CA LEU A 587 -26.80 21.27 3.07
C LEU A 587 -28.02 20.34 2.95
N ARG A 588 -28.84 20.25 4.00
CA ARG A 588 -30.10 19.49 4.01
C ARG A 588 -31.14 20.02 3.02
N GLU A 589 -31.13 21.31 2.77
CA GLU A 589 -32.00 21.92 1.74
C GLU A 589 -31.54 21.58 0.31
N LEU A 590 -30.24 21.51 0.10
CA LEU A 590 -29.64 21.32 -1.22
C LEU A 590 -29.58 19.85 -1.70
N ALA A 591 -29.40 18.89 -0.80
CA ALA A 591 -29.18 17.49 -1.14
C ALA A 591 -29.79 16.50 -0.17
N ASN A 592 -29.95 15.26 -0.60
CA ASN A 592 -30.24 14.09 0.22
C ASN A 592 -28.94 13.36 0.61
N LEU A 593 -28.91 12.69 1.76
CA LEU A 593 -27.80 11.86 2.18
C LEU A 593 -28.14 10.37 2.04
N VAL A 594 -27.30 9.60 1.35
CA VAL A 594 -27.37 8.14 1.28
C VAL A 594 -26.09 7.53 1.82
N ILE A 595 -26.20 6.70 2.85
CA ILE A 595 -25.09 5.95 3.44
C ILE A 595 -25.33 4.45 3.25
N ILE A 596 -24.33 3.76 2.71
CA ILE A 596 -24.34 2.31 2.51
C ILE A 596 -23.22 1.71 3.33
N GLY A 597 -23.56 0.86 4.29
CA GLY A 597 -22.59 0.17 5.12
C GLY A 597 -23.13 -0.32 6.46
N GLY A 598 -22.46 -1.34 6.98
CA GLY A 598 -22.81 -1.99 8.23
C GLY A 598 -24.16 -2.70 8.22
N HIS A 599 -24.80 -2.71 9.37
CA HIS A 599 -26.17 -3.20 9.58
C HIS A 599 -27.00 -2.11 10.23
N VAL A 600 -28.30 -2.07 9.90
CA VAL A 600 -29.24 -1.19 10.62
C VAL A 600 -29.60 -1.81 11.98
N ASP A 601 -29.73 -3.13 12.04
CA ASP A 601 -29.99 -3.86 13.28
C ASP A 601 -28.68 -4.20 14.02
N VAL A 602 -28.50 -3.58 15.21
CA VAL A 602 -27.34 -3.80 16.09
C VAL A 602 -27.09 -5.30 16.41
N GLN A 603 -28.15 -6.12 16.44
CA GLN A 603 -28.04 -7.52 16.79
C GLN A 603 -27.39 -8.38 15.68
N LYS A 604 -27.37 -7.88 14.45
CA LYS A 604 -26.76 -8.56 13.31
C LYS A 604 -25.23 -8.47 13.30
N SER A 605 -24.67 -7.45 13.95
CA SER A 605 -23.22 -7.30 14.04
C SER A 605 -22.64 -8.14 15.17
N THR A 606 -21.52 -8.81 14.93
CA THR A 606 -20.72 -9.52 15.93
C THR A 606 -19.56 -8.65 16.44
N ASP A 607 -19.22 -7.56 15.75
CA ASP A 607 -18.15 -6.64 16.08
C ASP A 607 -18.62 -5.59 17.10
N ARG A 608 -17.77 -5.28 18.07
CA ARG A 608 -18.11 -4.32 19.13
C ARG A 608 -18.09 -2.89 18.62
N GLU A 609 -17.09 -2.52 17.85
CA GLU A 609 -16.92 -1.17 17.31
C GLU A 609 -18.06 -0.85 16.34
N GLU A 610 -18.40 -1.78 15.45
CA GLU A 610 -19.51 -1.64 14.53
C GLU A 610 -20.84 -1.45 15.29
N ARG A 611 -21.07 -2.22 16.36
CA ARG A 611 -22.28 -2.03 17.20
C ARG A 611 -22.37 -0.66 17.85
N GLU A 612 -21.24 -0.09 18.26
CA GLU A 612 -21.18 1.26 18.84
C GLU A 612 -21.51 2.30 17.76
N GLU A 613 -20.95 2.19 16.55
CA GLU A 613 -21.25 3.10 15.44
C GLU A 613 -22.70 2.95 14.93
N ILE A 614 -23.26 1.76 14.90
CA ILE A 614 -24.68 1.55 14.56
C ILE A 614 -25.61 2.30 15.56
N ARG A 615 -25.36 2.19 16.87
CA ARG A 615 -26.15 2.93 17.87
C ARG A 615 -26.02 4.44 17.68
N ARG A 616 -24.80 4.91 17.46
CA ARG A 616 -24.50 6.32 17.20
C ARG A 616 -25.25 6.83 15.96
N MET A 617 -25.30 6.04 14.89
CA MET A 617 -26.04 6.40 13.67
C MET A 617 -27.55 6.59 13.97
N HIS A 618 -28.15 5.67 14.73
CA HIS A 618 -29.53 5.82 15.16
C HIS A 618 -29.76 7.10 15.98
N GLU A 619 -28.89 7.37 16.96
CA GLU A 619 -28.97 8.58 17.80
C GLU A 619 -28.86 9.88 16.99
N ILE A 620 -27.98 9.91 15.97
CA ILE A 620 -27.80 11.06 15.07
C ILE A 620 -29.06 11.26 14.23
N MET A 621 -29.58 10.19 13.61
CA MET A 621 -30.81 10.27 12.80
C MET A 621 -32.02 10.75 13.63
N ASP A 622 -32.17 10.28 14.86
CA ASP A 622 -33.24 10.72 15.77
C ASP A 622 -33.06 12.17 16.21
N ARG A 623 -31.83 12.55 16.61
CA ARG A 623 -31.49 13.89 17.10
C ARG A 623 -31.80 14.98 16.08
N TYR A 624 -31.42 14.74 14.81
CA TYR A 624 -31.58 15.71 13.73
C TYR A 624 -32.83 15.46 12.87
N GLN A 625 -33.66 14.46 13.20
CA GLN A 625 -34.89 14.10 12.47
C GLN A 625 -34.60 13.89 10.97
N LEU A 626 -33.70 12.98 10.66
CA LEU A 626 -33.20 12.80 9.30
C LEU A 626 -34.00 11.81 8.42
N ASP A 627 -35.01 11.12 8.98
CA ASP A 627 -35.73 10.03 8.30
C ASP A 627 -36.46 10.44 6.99
N GLY A 628 -36.59 11.72 6.68
CA GLY A 628 -37.14 12.23 5.40
C GLY A 628 -36.11 12.72 4.38
N GLN A 629 -34.82 12.79 4.77
CA GLN A 629 -33.73 13.40 3.99
C GLN A 629 -32.48 12.54 3.92
N MET A 630 -32.46 11.49 4.73
CA MET A 630 -31.35 10.55 4.78
C MET A 630 -31.88 9.14 4.65
N ARG A 631 -31.11 8.32 3.92
CA ARG A 631 -31.37 6.89 3.78
C ARG A 631 -30.10 6.10 4.12
N TRP A 632 -30.21 5.25 5.11
CA TRP A 632 -29.15 4.33 5.53
C TRP A 632 -29.49 2.91 5.14
N ILE A 633 -28.60 2.27 4.36
CA ILE A 633 -28.73 0.95 3.78
C ILE A 633 -27.67 0.05 4.41
N GLY A 634 -28.12 -0.88 5.27
CA GLY A 634 -27.30 -1.83 6.01
C GLY A 634 -27.03 -3.11 5.22
N SER A 635 -26.68 -3.02 3.94
CA SER A 635 -26.49 -4.20 3.08
C SER A 635 -25.08 -4.22 2.50
N HIS A 636 -24.53 -5.41 2.38
CA HIS A 636 -23.33 -5.65 1.55
C HIS A 636 -23.79 -5.83 0.11
N LEU A 637 -23.59 -4.79 -0.69
CA LEU A 637 -23.99 -4.81 -2.09
C LEU A 637 -22.90 -5.47 -2.97
N ASP A 638 -23.34 -6.22 -3.98
CA ASP A 638 -22.45 -6.68 -5.03
C ASP A 638 -21.77 -5.51 -5.76
N LYS A 639 -20.51 -5.68 -6.15
CA LYS A 639 -19.73 -4.64 -6.82
C LYS A 639 -20.40 -4.07 -8.09
N ARG A 640 -21.07 -4.91 -8.86
CA ARG A 640 -21.76 -4.49 -10.08
C ARG A 640 -22.95 -3.59 -9.74
N VAL A 641 -23.65 -3.90 -8.64
CA VAL A 641 -24.72 -3.04 -8.11
C VAL A 641 -24.16 -1.71 -7.64
N VAL A 642 -23.02 -1.72 -6.93
CA VAL A 642 -22.34 -0.50 -6.45
C VAL A 642 -21.86 0.35 -7.63
N GLY A 643 -21.26 -0.25 -8.65
CA GLY A 643 -20.81 0.48 -9.85
C GLY A 643 -21.98 1.14 -10.60
N GLU A 644 -23.11 0.42 -10.76
CA GLU A 644 -24.29 1.02 -11.37
C GLU A 644 -24.96 2.06 -10.48
N LEU A 645 -24.95 1.86 -9.18
CA LEU A 645 -25.41 2.85 -8.19
C LEU A 645 -24.64 4.16 -8.30
N TYR A 646 -23.30 4.11 -8.41
CA TYR A 646 -22.49 5.32 -8.62
C TYR A 646 -22.93 6.09 -9.88
N ARG A 647 -23.20 5.36 -10.99
CA ARG A 647 -23.67 5.97 -12.24
C ARG A 647 -25.09 6.57 -12.11
N VAL A 648 -26.00 5.88 -11.42
CA VAL A 648 -27.33 6.42 -11.15
C VAL A 648 -27.24 7.70 -10.32
N VAL A 649 -26.37 7.74 -9.30
CA VAL A 649 -26.15 8.96 -8.51
C VAL A 649 -25.53 10.08 -9.37
N ALA A 650 -24.65 9.75 -10.31
CA ALA A 650 -24.10 10.71 -11.27
C ALA A 650 -25.17 11.26 -12.23
N ASP A 651 -26.13 10.44 -12.68
CA ASP A 651 -27.31 10.89 -13.48
C ASP A 651 -28.12 11.95 -12.71
N HIS A 652 -28.23 11.81 -11.39
CA HIS A 652 -28.87 12.78 -10.48
C HIS A 652 -27.96 13.93 -10.04
N ARG A 653 -26.80 14.13 -10.69
CA ARG A 653 -25.82 15.18 -10.34
C ARG A 653 -25.36 15.14 -8.87
N GLY A 654 -25.32 13.94 -8.30
CA GLY A 654 -24.87 13.74 -6.95
C GLY A 654 -23.35 13.82 -6.78
N VAL A 655 -22.89 13.59 -5.57
CA VAL A 655 -21.45 13.59 -5.20
C VAL A 655 -21.15 12.37 -4.33
N PHE A 656 -19.90 11.92 -4.36
CA PHE A 656 -19.41 10.90 -3.47
C PHE A 656 -18.58 11.54 -2.34
N VAL A 657 -18.81 11.12 -1.09
CA VAL A 657 -18.07 11.60 0.08
C VAL A 657 -17.40 10.42 0.78
N GLN A 658 -16.08 10.51 0.94
CA GLN A 658 -15.29 9.59 1.74
C GLN A 658 -14.81 10.32 3.01
N PRO A 659 -15.53 10.19 4.15
CA PRO A 659 -15.31 11.01 5.33
C PRO A 659 -14.31 10.42 6.33
N ALA A 660 -13.54 9.41 5.96
CA ALA A 660 -12.67 8.67 6.86
C ALA A 660 -11.68 9.59 7.61
N LEU A 661 -11.40 9.25 8.84
CA LEU A 661 -10.35 9.91 9.63
C LEU A 661 -8.97 9.65 9.04
N PHE A 662 -8.79 8.46 8.46
CA PHE A 662 -7.62 8.07 7.68
C PHE A 662 -8.01 7.04 6.61
N GLU A 663 -7.50 7.21 5.39
CA GLU A 663 -7.69 6.26 4.28
C GLU A 663 -6.34 5.89 3.67
N ALA A 664 -5.94 4.63 3.80
CA ALA A 664 -4.61 4.19 3.34
C ALA A 664 -4.39 4.42 1.85
N PHE A 665 -5.36 4.07 1.01
CA PHE A 665 -5.31 4.35 -0.43
C PHE A 665 -6.60 5.06 -0.91
N GLY A 666 -7.76 4.38 -0.89
CA GLY A 666 -9.04 4.95 -1.32
C GLY A 666 -9.55 4.35 -2.63
N LEU A 667 -9.68 3.02 -2.70
CA LEU A 667 -10.28 2.36 -3.87
C LEU A 667 -11.67 2.90 -4.19
N THR A 668 -12.52 3.12 -3.18
CA THR A 668 -13.86 3.69 -3.37
C THR A 668 -13.84 5.10 -3.95
N VAL A 669 -12.79 5.87 -3.69
CA VAL A 669 -12.57 7.19 -4.31
C VAL A 669 -12.34 7.04 -5.80
N ILE A 670 -11.43 6.12 -6.20
CA ILE A 670 -11.15 5.85 -7.62
C ILE A 670 -12.38 5.25 -8.33
N GLU A 671 -13.09 4.35 -7.68
CA GLU A 671 -14.31 3.72 -8.21
C GLU A 671 -15.40 4.76 -8.48
N ALA A 672 -15.61 5.70 -7.57
CA ALA A 672 -16.56 6.80 -7.76
C ALA A 672 -16.10 7.77 -8.86
N MET A 673 -14.81 8.15 -8.88
CA MET A 673 -14.22 8.98 -9.95
C MET A 673 -14.34 8.30 -11.33
N ALA A 674 -14.05 7.00 -11.41
CA ALA A 674 -14.18 6.21 -12.64
C ALA A 674 -15.63 6.12 -13.15
N SER A 675 -16.59 6.25 -12.23
CA SER A 675 -18.01 6.28 -12.56
C SER A 675 -18.52 7.68 -12.94
N GLY A 676 -17.68 8.72 -12.76
CA GLY A 676 -17.97 10.10 -13.13
C GLY A 676 -18.55 10.96 -12.01
N LEU A 677 -18.44 10.54 -10.75
CA LEU A 677 -18.88 11.34 -9.61
C LEU A 677 -17.79 12.34 -9.19
N PRO A 678 -18.13 13.62 -8.97
CA PRO A 678 -17.29 14.51 -8.16
C PRO A 678 -17.11 13.95 -6.75
N VAL A 679 -15.86 13.92 -6.29
CA VAL A 679 -15.50 13.26 -5.03
C VAL A 679 -14.99 14.26 -4.01
N PHE A 680 -15.48 14.11 -2.76
CA PHE A 680 -14.98 14.80 -1.57
C PHE A 680 -14.35 13.74 -0.65
N ALA A 681 -13.04 13.75 -0.49
CA ALA A 681 -12.38 12.72 0.31
C ALA A 681 -11.37 13.30 1.30
N THR A 682 -11.14 12.56 2.37
CA THR A 682 -10.20 12.95 3.41
C THR A 682 -8.84 13.34 2.85
N ARG A 683 -8.23 14.36 3.45
CA ARG A 683 -6.84 14.75 3.16
C ARG A 683 -5.80 13.86 3.84
N HIS A 684 -6.22 12.94 4.70
CA HIS A 684 -5.36 12.05 5.48
C HIS A 684 -5.20 10.70 4.80
N GLY A 685 -4.06 10.50 4.15
CA GLY A 685 -3.70 9.28 3.42
C GLY A 685 -3.83 9.39 1.91
N GLY A 686 -4.09 8.26 1.24
CA GLY A 686 -4.05 8.11 -0.22
C GLY A 686 -4.88 9.09 -1.05
N PRO A 687 -6.08 9.51 -0.62
CA PRO A 687 -6.87 10.46 -1.41
C PRO A 687 -6.19 11.81 -1.64
N LEU A 688 -5.22 12.20 -0.78
CA LEU A 688 -4.41 13.40 -0.99
C LEU A 688 -3.63 13.36 -2.32
N GLU A 689 -3.20 12.19 -2.76
CA GLU A 689 -2.47 12.00 -4.03
C GLU A 689 -3.41 11.68 -5.21
N ILE A 690 -4.52 11.00 -4.93
CA ILE A 690 -5.51 10.61 -5.94
C ILE A 690 -6.19 11.86 -6.51
N ILE A 691 -6.66 12.74 -5.65
CA ILE A 691 -7.43 13.92 -6.02
C ILE A 691 -6.50 15.12 -6.29
N GLU A 692 -6.74 15.81 -7.38
CA GLU A 692 -6.22 17.15 -7.60
C GLU A 692 -7.28 18.16 -7.12
N HIS A 693 -6.98 18.79 -5.97
CA HIS A 693 -7.92 19.61 -5.25
C HIS A 693 -8.50 20.76 -6.09
N GLY A 694 -9.83 20.83 -6.20
CA GLY A 694 -10.54 21.84 -6.97
C GLY A 694 -10.56 21.59 -8.49
N VAL A 695 -9.92 20.50 -8.96
CA VAL A 695 -9.86 20.13 -10.39
C VAL A 695 -10.58 18.80 -10.62
N SER A 696 -10.11 17.71 -9.99
CA SER A 696 -10.70 16.37 -10.16
C SER A 696 -11.50 15.90 -8.94
N GLY A 697 -11.72 16.77 -7.97
CA GLY A 697 -12.42 16.53 -6.71
C GLY A 697 -11.91 17.44 -5.61
N PHE A 698 -12.28 17.16 -4.37
CA PHE A 698 -12.01 18.03 -3.24
C PHE A 698 -11.46 17.25 -2.05
N HIS A 699 -10.40 17.78 -1.43
CA HIS A 699 -9.96 17.29 -0.12
C HIS A 699 -10.85 17.91 0.98
N ILE A 700 -11.19 17.08 1.96
CA ILE A 700 -11.89 17.48 3.18
C ILE A 700 -11.04 17.10 4.40
N ASP A 701 -11.20 17.86 5.48
CA ASP A 701 -10.59 17.55 6.77
C ASP A 701 -11.69 17.11 7.76
N PRO A 702 -11.78 15.82 8.10
CA PRO A 702 -12.81 15.30 8.98
C PRO A 702 -12.76 15.88 10.42
N ASN A 703 -11.64 16.50 10.80
CA ASN A 703 -11.49 17.19 12.07
C ASN A 703 -12.15 18.58 12.10
N HIS A 704 -12.58 19.09 10.94
CA HIS A 704 -13.25 20.38 10.78
C HIS A 704 -14.64 20.21 10.16
N PRO A 705 -15.60 19.59 10.88
CA PRO A 705 -16.90 19.15 10.36
C PRO A 705 -17.73 20.26 9.71
N ASP A 706 -17.78 21.44 10.33
CA ASP A 706 -18.59 22.56 9.84
C ASP A 706 -18.03 23.10 8.50
N ALA A 707 -16.71 23.18 8.36
CA ALA A 707 -16.06 23.59 7.11
C ALA A 707 -16.30 22.58 5.98
N VAL A 708 -16.35 21.27 6.29
CA VAL A 708 -16.70 20.23 5.31
C VAL A 708 -18.13 20.38 4.83
N ALA A 709 -19.08 20.54 5.75
CA ALA A 709 -20.49 20.71 5.40
C ALA A 709 -20.73 21.97 4.54
N GLU A 710 -20.08 23.10 4.86
CA GLU A 710 -20.15 24.32 4.04
C GLU A 710 -19.52 24.11 2.66
N LYS A 711 -18.36 23.46 2.54
CA LYS A 711 -17.73 23.17 1.26
C LYS A 711 -18.61 22.31 0.35
N LEU A 712 -19.30 21.31 0.90
CA LEU A 712 -20.29 20.51 0.16
C LEU A 712 -21.48 21.35 -0.29
N ALA A 713 -22.01 22.22 0.59
CA ALA A 713 -23.11 23.11 0.27
C ALA A 713 -22.73 24.12 -0.83
N ASP A 714 -21.54 24.73 -0.73
CA ASP A 714 -21.04 25.68 -1.75
C ASP A 714 -20.91 25.02 -3.12
N PHE A 715 -20.36 23.79 -3.18
CA PHE A 715 -20.25 23.06 -4.44
C PHE A 715 -21.61 22.74 -5.04
N LEU A 716 -22.55 22.22 -4.24
CA LEU A 716 -23.87 21.84 -4.72
C LEU A 716 -24.69 23.07 -5.18
N GLU A 717 -24.53 24.20 -4.50
CA GLU A 717 -25.17 25.45 -4.90
C GLU A 717 -24.58 25.97 -6.21
N ALA A 718 -23.26 26.02 -6.34
CA ALA A 718 -22.57 26.42 -7.56
C ALA A 718 -22.93 25.50 -8.74
N ALA A 719 -23.00 24.19 -8.51
CA ALA A 719 -23.39 23.21 -9.53
C ALA A 719 -24.89 23.33 -9.93
N ARG A 720 -25.75 23.77 -9.03
CA ARG A 720 -27.15 24.08 -9.33
C ARG A 720 -27.29 25.34 -10.18
N GLU A 721 -26.46 26.36 -9.90
CA GLU A 721 -26.42 27.62 -10.66
C GLU A 721 -25.79 27.45 -12.04
N ASP A 722 -24.66 26.70 -12.12
CA ASP A 722 -23.99 26.35 -13.36
C ASP A 722 -23.74 24.82 -13.45
N PRO A 723 -24.58 24.08 -14.16
CA PRO A 723 -24.42 22.64 -14.33
C PRO A 723 -23.08 22.21 -15.00
N LYS A 724 -22.42 23.11 -15.73
CA LYS A 724 -21.12 22.83 -16.36
C LYS A 724 -20.03 22.65 -15.31
N TYR A 725 -20.13 23.36 -14.19
CA TYR A 725 -19.16 23.23 -13.13
C TYR A 725 -19.09 21.79 -12.58
N TRP A 726 -20.25 21.14 -12.37
CA TRP A 726 -20.29 19.72 -12.00
C TRP A 726 -19.66 18.83 -13.09
N GLU A 727 -19.97 19.10 -14.37
CA GLU A 727 -19.45 18.34 -15.50
C GLU A 727 -17.93 18.48 -15.64
N GLU A 728 -17.36 19.65 -15.44
CA GLU A 728 -15.92 19.92 -15.51
C GLU A 728 -15.17 19.09 -14.45
N ILE A 729 -15.63 19.08 -13.19
CA ILE A 729 -15.03 18.26 -12.12
C ILE A 729 -15.18 16.77 -12.43
N SER A 730 -16.36 16.34 -12.90
CA SER A 730 -16.62 14.96 -13.29
C SER A 730 -15.68 14.48 -14.41
N GLN A 731 -15.52 15.27 -15.47
CA GLN A 731 -14.64 14.94 -16.59
C GLN A 731 -13.15 14.91 -16.18
N ALA A 732 -12.71 15.85 -15.36
CA ALA A 732 -11.36 15.85 -14.84
C ALA A 732 -11.09 14.63 -13.93
N ALA A 733 -12.08 14.20 -13.14
CA ALA A 733 -12.01 12.98 -12.36
C ALA A 733 -11.83 11.74 -13.22
N LEU A 734 -12.66 11.58 -14.25
CA LEU A 734 -12.57 10.49 -15.23
C LEU A 734 -11.20 10.45 -15.91
N GLN A 735 -10.75 11.59 -16.44
CA GLN A 735 -9.46 11.69 -17.13
C GLN A 735 -8.30 11.28 -16.18
N ARG A 736 -8.32 11.76 -14.94
CA ARG A 736 -7.27 11.43 -13.98
C ARG A 736 -7.20 9.94 -13.67
N VAL A 737 -8.36 9.26 -13.56
CA VAL A 737 -8.39 7.80 -13.35
C VAL A 737 -7.85 7.07 -14.57
N GLU A 738 -8.29 7.43 -15.78
CA GLU A 738 -7.82 6.81 -17.03
C GLU A 738 -6.31 6.98 -17.23
N GLU A 739 -5.76 8.12 -16.83
CA GLU A 739 -4.34 8.40 -16.98
C GLU A 739 -3.45 7.72 -15.94
N ARG A 740 -3.96 7.43 -14.72
CA ARG A 740 -3.10 7.03 -13.61
C ARG A 740 -3.52 5.78 -12.85
N TYR A 741 -4.82 5.49 -12.76
CA TYR A 741 -5.38 4.52 -11.81
C TYR A 741 -6.15 3.41 -12.54
N THR A 742 -5.46 2.70 -13.46
CA THR A 742 -6.00 1.54 -14.15
C THR A 742 -5.18 0.29 -13.80
N TRP A 743 -5.84 -0.86 -13.76
CA TRP A 743 -5.20 -2.13 -13.52
C TRP A 743 -4.24 -2.54 -14.64
N GLU A 744 -4.48 -2.11 -15.89
CA GLU A 744 -3.57 -2.32 -17.02
C GLU A 744 -2.24 -1.61 -16.79
N ARG A 745 -2.26 -0.34 -16.40
CA ARG A 745 -1.05 0.44 -16.09
C ARG A 745 -0.32 -0.14 -14.87
N TYR A 746 -1.09 -0.55 -13.86
CA TYR A 746 -0.55 -1.22 -12.69
C TYR A 746 0.25 -2.47 -13.09
N ALA A 747 -0.38 -3.38 -13.88
CA ALA A 747 0.23 -4.63 -14.29
C ALA A 747 1.46 -4.40 -15.18
N GLU A 748 1.37 -3.52 -16.18
CA GLU A 748 2.51 -3.16 -17.04
C GLU A 748 3.69 -2.60 -16.23
N ARG A 749 3.42 -1.69 -15.29
CA ARG A 749 4.45 -1.07 -14.46
C ARG A 749 5.07 -2.07 -13.51
N LEU A 750 4.28 -2.85 -12.78
CA LEU A 750 4.76 -3.86 -11.85
C LEU A 750 5.61 -4.92 -12.56
N MET A 751 5.16 -5.41 -13.72
CA MET A 751 5.89 -6.41 -14.49
C MET A 751 7.19 -5.86 -15.07
N THR A 752 7.22 -4.59 -15.47
CA THR A 752 8.47 -3.93 -15.90
C THR A 752 9.46 -3.81 -14.74
N ILE A 753 8.99 -3.36 -13.56
CA ILE A 753 9.79 -3.31 -12.34
C ILE A 753 10.33 -4.71 -12.01
N ALA A 754 9.48 -5.73 -11.98
CA ALA A 754 9.88 -7.09 -11.63
C ALA A 754 10.97 -7.66 -12.57
N ARG A 755 10.85 -7.41 -13.88
CA ARG A 755 11.88 -7.82 -14.89
C ARG A 755 13.20 -7.10 -14.63
N CYS A 756 13.19 -5.81 -14.42
CA CYS A 756 14.40 -5.04 -14.14
C CYS A 756 15.09 -5.48 -12.83
N TYR A 757 14.33 -5.67 -11.76
CA TYR A 757 14.90 -6.15 -10.50
C TYR A 757 15.38 -7.60 -10.61
N GLY A 758 14.71 -8.45 -11.39
CA GLY A 758 15.17 -9.80 -11.72
C GLY A 758 16.55 -9.79 -12.41
N PHE A 759 16.76 -8.88 -13.36
CA PHE A 759 18.08 -8.66 -13.97
C PHE A 759 19.12 -8.19 -12.95
N TRP A 760 18.80 -7.20 -12.14
CA TRP A 760 19.72 -6.69 -11.12
C TRP A 760 20.01 -7.72 -10.03
N ARG A 761 19.03 -8.55 -9.68
CA ARG A 761 19.23 -9.71 -8.78
C ARG A 761 20.27 -10.68 -9.36
N PHE A 762 20.20 -10.99 -10.65
CA PHE A 762 21.16 -11.84 -11.35
C PHE A 762 22.57 -11.24 -11.33
N VAL A 763 22.71 -9.95 -11.62
CA VAL A 763 24.00 -9.27 -11.70
C VAL A 763 24.66 -9.07 -10.34
N SER A 764 23.88 -8.80 -9.26
CA SER A 764 24.36 -8.47 -7.91
C SER A 764 24.23 -9.62 -6.89
N SER A 765 24.17 -10.86 -7.35
CA SER A 765 23.91 -12.04 -6.48
C SER A 765 24.90 -12.20 -5.32
N ARG A 766 26.15 -11.80 -5.47
CA ARG A 766 27.17 -11.90 -4.40
C ARG A 766 26.98 -10.90 -3.26
N GLU A 767 26.53 -9.70 -3.57
CA GLU A 767 26.35 -8.62 -2.59
C GLU A 767 25.17 -8.91 -1.65
N ARG A 768 24.21 -9.71 -2.09
CA ARG A 768 23.04 -10.13 -1.32
C ARG A 768 23.33 -11.11 -0.19
N GLN A 769 24.32 -11.95 -0.34
CA GLN A 769 24.58 -13.05 0.60
C GLN A 769 24.85 -12.58 2.03
N VAL A 770 25.43 -11.41 2.20
CA VAL A 770 25.70 -10.85 3.54
C VAL A 770 24.38 -10.47 4.22
N THR A 771 23.52 -9.72 3.53
CA THR A 771 22.19 -9.35 4.03
C THR A 771 21.34 -10.59 4.31
N GLU A 772 21.31 -11.56 3.41
CA GLU A 772 20.57 -12.82 3.57
C GLU A 772 21.01 -13.58 4.83
N ARG A 773 22.32 -13.68 5.10
CA ARG A 773 22.85 -14.34 6.31
C ARG A 773 22.46 -13.62 7.58
N TYR A 774 22.51 -12.28 7.59
CA TYR A 774 22.09 -11.49 8.74
C TYR A 774 20.60 -11.68 9.03
N LEU A 775 19.75 -11.63 8.00
CA LEU A 775 18.32 -11.87 8.12
C LEU A 775 17.99 -13.29 8.58
N GLN A 776 18.72 -14.30 8.10
CA GLN A 776 18.60 -15.70 8.58
C GLN A 776 18.91 -15.77 10.07
N MET A 777 20.01 -15.16 10.51
CA MET A 777 20.39 -15.13 11.92
C MET A 777 19.34 -14.41 12.76
N PHE A 778 18.87 -13.24 12.32
CA PHE A 778 17.82 -12.49 12.99
C PHE A 778 16.50 -13.26 13.08
N ARG A 779 16.10 -13.97 12.01
CA ARG A 779 14.95 -14.87 12.01
C ARG A 779 15.11 -16.01 13.04
N HIS A 780 16.26 -16.69 13.05
CA HIS A 780 16.46 -17.84 13.95
C HIS A 780 16.59 -17.44 15.41
N LEU A 781 17.26 -16.34 15.70
CA LEU A 781 17.55 -15.93 17.08
C LEU A 781 16.42 -15.10 17.68
N GLN A 782 15.70 -14.35 16.88
CA GLN A 782 14.67 -13.40 17.35
C GLN A 782 13.26 -13.85 16.98
N TRP A 783 12.93 -13.95 15.68
CA TRP A 783 11.57 -14.19 15.27
C TRP A 783 11.05 -15.58 15.64
N ARG A 784 11.83 -16.63 15.40
CA ARG A 784 11.39 -18.01 15.66
C ARG A 784 11.04 -18.28 17.13
N PRO A 785 11.83 -17.88 18.14
CA PRO A 785 11.43 -18.01 19.53
C PRO A 785 10.15 -17.26 19.87
N LEU A 786 9.95 -16.06 19.32
CA LEU A 786 8.73 -15.28 19.50
C LEU A 786 7.51 -15.98 18.88
N ALA A 787 7.66 -16.49 17.65
CA ALA A 787 6.60 -17.21 16.96
C ALA A 787 6.17 -18.48 17.70
N HIS A 788 7.14 -19.25 18.25
CA HIS A 788 6.85 -20.44 19.03
C HIS A 788 6.27 -20.15 20.42
N ALA A 789 6.46 -18.93 20.94
CA ALA A 789 5.83 -18.50 22.19
C ALA A 789 4.34 -18.14 22.04
N VAL A 790 3.88 -17.90 20.79
CA VAL A 790 2.45 -17.68 20.51
C VAL A 790 1.71 -19.00 20.67
N PRO A 791 0.65 -19.06 21.49
CA PRO A 791 -0.11 -20.29 21.67
C PRO A 791 -0.76 -20.77 20.37
N MET A 792 -0.58 -22.04 20.04
CA MET A 792 -1.36 -22.68 18.97
C MET A 792 -2.79 -22.90 19.46
N GLU A 793 -3.77 -22.37 18.76
CA GLU A 793 -5.20 -22.54 19.07
C GLU A 793 -5.73 -23.91 18.64
#